data_831b89a6d73b98dc2b32e890904dc7c7
#
_entry.id   831b89a6d73b98dc2b32e890904dc7c7
#
_cell.length_a   1.000
_cell.length_b   1.000
_cell.length_c   1.000
_cell.angle_alpha   90.00
_cell.angle_beta   90.00
_cell.angle_gamma   90.00
#
_symmetry.space_group_name_H-M   'P 1'
#
loop_
_entity.id
_entity.type
_entity.pdbx_description
1 polymer ?
#
loop_
_entity_poly.entity_id
_entity_poly.type
_entity_poly.pdbx_seq_one_letter_code
_entity_poly.pdbx_strand_id
1 'polypeptide(L)'
;MSAKLHFTTERMNESLRELRRKRLYKIAAAYGVIAWLAVQVTDILQPALFLPEWGVRLVLALAIAGFPLALIVAWALEPNGDDTSAAGSASLRAHSLLHGQRLDFLIMAILVTLIVGLLVNAPTINSKHQAAISSVAVLPFIELGENGTTGYLGDGLAGELLNSLASLDGLHVAARTSSFAFRGAQEDVREIGRQLDVDAVVAGTLRHDGEQVRITIQLINVADGFNLWSRTYSRKLDDILDLQEEIGRSVASALSREVLGTDEQAFSRPGTTSAAAYQRYLEGRVAFHRRTPESLLDAIRLFEQAVSIDPDYALAYSGIADAHLLRVGYANVPLEQAREVAERAIARALTLDDRLAEAYASLGLLKAHDGQPGAAEQAYRKAIELDPKYAMAQMWLGGLLLDQGRLQAANIAFSKARNLDPLHPVINGNLASSLMSMGMYDAGMVIFQRVLEYAPRSAPVLRQMSGWSADYGHLDRSLELARTALELDQTEPQSVIAMARSYLWLDDKTAAEYWLQRAQALAAENPMLANYRAAYYFEAGQPSALDAYASAQAAELEQKTPGSMDYQSRHVLSWAGTGRVLMHDYDSGIQLLERALETDEGRRQVKDVETLTVLAVAYRRSAKEDAARRVIAECEVLLDQARRQGAGGPRTELMASAVAALDGRSDEALDRLQQAFDLGWRRHGMIEHHLAFDSIRSEDRYNDLLRRMRESTAAMREQVRVADMENQTRTAGVN
;
A
#
# COMPACT_ATOMS: atom_id res chain seq x y z
N MET A 1 9.06 51.62 40.24
CA MET A 1 8.70 50.84 39.05
C MET A 1 7.28 50.24 39.12
N SER A 2 6.61 50.26 40.28
CA SER A 2 5.25 49.67 40.48
C SER A 2 4.08 50.59 40.08
N ALA A 3 4.24 51.90 40.10
CA ALA A 3 3.17 52.87 39.82
C ALA A 3 2.86 53.09 38.29
N LYS A 4 3.80 52.78 37.40
CA LYS A 4 3.59 52.88 35.94
C LYS A 4 2.85 51.67 35.35
N LEU A 5 2.87 50.52 36.00
CA LEU A 5 2.15 49.33 35.59
C LEU A 5 0.65 49.40 35.97
N HIS A 6 0.29 50.07 37.04
CA HIS A 6 -1.12 50.23 37.42
C HIS A 6 -1.87 51.20 36.52
N PHE A 7 -1.23 52.26 36.02
CA PHE A 7 -1.88 53.25 35.11
C PHE A 7 -2.13 52.70 33.72
N THR A 8 -1.32 51.75 33.26
CA THR A 8 -1.56 51.09 31.94
C THR A 8 -2.66 50.06 32.00
N THR A 9 -2.82 49.32 33.12
CA THR A 9 -3.88 48.32 33.29
C THR A 9 -5.24 48.94 33.49
N GLU A 10 -5.36 50.08 34.15
CA GLU A 10 -6.66 50.77 34.26
C GLU A 10 -7.14 51.36 32.93
N ARG A 11 -6.27 52.06 32.18
CA ARG A 11 -6.62 52.52 30.82
C ARG A 11 -6.95 51.39 29.87
N MET A 12 -6.28 50.27 29.93
CA MET A 12 -6.57 49.10 29.10
C MET A 12 -7.90 48.46 29.49
N ASN A 13 -8.25 48.43 30.79
CA ASN A 13 -9.53 47.98 31.27
C ASN A 13 -10.71 48.94 30.91
N GLU A 14 -10.48 50.25 30.91
CA GLU A 14 -11.48 51.23 30.44
C GLU A 14 -11.70 51.11 28.94
N SER A 15 -10.67 51.01 28.13
CA SER A 15 -10.77 50.78 26.68
C SER A 15 -11.49 49.44 26.33
N LEU A 16 -11.23 48.37 27.10
CA LEU A 16 -11.93 47.11 26.95
C LEU A 16 -13.42 47.19 27.38
N ARG A 17 -13.75 48.02 28.38
CA ARG A 17 -15.14 48.27 28.80
C ARG A 17 -15.89 49.11 27.75
N GLU A 18 -15.25 50.06 27.12
CA GLU A 18 -15.82 50.89 26.03
C GLU A 18 -16.05 50.07 24.75
N LEU A 19 -15.13 49.16 24.42
CA LEU A 19 -15.28 48.15 23.36
C LEU A 19 -16.45 47.20 23.62
N ARG A 20 -16.64 46.79 24.88
CA ARG A 20 -17.82 45.99 25.28
C ARG A 20 -19.14 46.75 25.15
N ARG A 21 -19.16 48.05 25.38
CA ARG A 21 -20.35 48.89 25.32
C ARG A 21 -20.85 49.12 23.88
N LYS A 22 -19.96 49.14 22.88
CA LYS A 22 -20.25 49.49 21.48
C LYS A 22 -20.64 48.33 20.54
N ARG A 23 -20.96 47.12 21.06
CA ARG A 23 -21.28 45.90 20.26
C ARG A 23 -20.19 45.49 19.25
N LEU A 24 -19.03 46.15 19.16
CA LEU A 24 -17.93 45.85 18.25
C LEU A 24 -17.39 44.45 18.46
N TYR A 25 -17.38 43.97 19.70
CA TYR A 25 -16.94 42.59 20.01
C TYR A 25 -17.81 41.50 19.36
N LYS A 26 -19.13 41.76 19.19
CA LYS A 26 -20.06 40.83 18.52
C LYS A 26 -19.72 40.70 17.04
N ILE A 27 -19.40 41.82 16.41
CA ILE A 27 -19.04 41.89 15.00
C ILE A 27 -17.67 41.28 14.79
N ALA A 28 -16.70 41.53 15.70
CA ALA A 28 -15.39 40.90 15.67
C ALA A 28 -15.47 39.36 15.84
N ALA A 29 -16.31 38.91 16.77
CA ALA A 29 -16.54 37.48 16.99
C ALA A 29 -17.23 36.81 15.79
N ALA A 30 -18.26 37.44 15.23
CA ALA A 30 -18.96 36.94 14.04
C ALA A 30 -18.03 36.88 12.82
N TYR A 31 -17.21 37.93 12.62
CA TYR A 31 -16.20 37.92 11.56
C TYR A 31 -15.17 36.78 11.74
N GLY A 32 -14.67 36.60 12.95
CA GLY A 32 -13.70 35.51 13.26
C GLY A 32 -14.26 34.14 12.94
N VAL A 33 -15.52 33.86 13.27
CA VAL A 33 -16.20 32.60 12.95
C VAL A 33 -16.36 32.41 11.44
N ILE A 34 -16.81 33.45 10.74
CA ILE A 34 -17.00 33.40 9.27
C ILE A 34 -15.65 33.22 8.56
N ALA A 35 -14.62 33.93 8.97
CA ALA A 35 -13.27 33.84 8.43
C ALA A 35 -12.67 32.44 8.66
N TRP A 36 -12.84 31.88 9.87
CA TRP A 36 -12.42 30.54 10.19
C TRP A 36 -13.15 29.50 9.34
N LEU A 37 -14.47 29.61 9.20
CA LEU A 37 -15.26 28.72 8.34
C LEU A 37 -14.81 28.82 6.87
N ALA A 38 -14.55 30.01 6.37
CA ALA A 38 -14.06 30.18 4.99
C ALA A 38 -12.73 29.49 4.74
N VAL A 39 -11.80 29.57 5.71
CA VAL A 39 -10.50 28.87 5.64
C VAL A 39 -10.72 27.35 5.67
N GLN A 40 -11.55 26.84 6.60
CA GLN A 40 -11.83 25.39 6.71
C GLN A 40 -12.52 24.83 5.46
N VAL A 41 -13.51 25.54 4.93
CA VAL A 41 -14.21 25.14 3.70
C VAL A 41 -13.24 25.12 2.51
N THR A 42 -12.36 26.11 2.41
CA THR A 42 -11.36 26.17 1.33
C THR A 42 -10.37 25.01 1.46
N ASP A 43 -9.89 24.69 2.66
CA ASP A 43 -8.97 23.58 2.93
C ASP A 43 -9.61 22.22 2.57
N ILE A 44 -10.87 22.00 2.95
CA ILE A 44 -11.62 20.78 2.63
C ILE A 44 -11.89 20.65 1.12
N LEU A 45 -12.21 21.76 0.45
CA LEU A 45 -12.56 21.76 -0.98
C LEU A 45 -11.33 21.82 -1.90
N GLN A 46 -10.16 22.17 -1.37
CA GLN A 46 -8.92 22.28 -2.17
C GLN A 46 -8.62 21.03 -3.00
N PRO A 47 -8.62 19.81 -2.43
CA PRO A 47 -8.36 18.61 -3.22
C PRO A 47 -9.49 18.29 -4.21
N ALA A 48 -10.75 18.58 -3.85
CA ALA A 48 -11.92 18.25 -4.68
C ALA A 48 -12.08 19.17 -5.90
N LEU A 49 -11.63 20.44 -5.78
CA LEU A 49 -11.74 21.46 -6.83
C LEU A 49 -10.41 21.74 -7.55
N PHE A 50 -9.35 20.96 -7.27
CA PHE A 50 -8.01 21.17 -7.83
C PHE A 50 -7.48 22.58 -7.64
N LEU A 51 -7.81 23.22 -6.51
CA LEU A 51 -7.33 24.57 -6.22
C LEU A 51 -5.83 24.57 -5.91
N PRO A 52 -5.07 25.56 -6.39
CA PRO A 52 -3.64 25.67 -6.09
C PRO A 52 -3.38 25.76 -4.58
N GLU A 53 -2.26 25.27 -4.09
CA GLU A 53 -1.86 25.32 -2.66
C GLU A 53 -1.85 26.74 -2.06
N TRP A 54 -1.64 27.77 -2.87
CA TRP A 54 -1.71 29.17 -2.44
C TRP A 54 -3.13 29.64 -2.15
N GLY A 55 -4.17 28.89 -2.58
CA GLY A 55 -5.59 29.27 -2.41
C GLY A 55 -5.99 29.46 -0.94
N VAL A 56 -5.62 28.53 -0.07
CA VAL A 56 -5.87 28.63 1.39
C VAL A 56 -5.12 29.82 2.00
N ARG A 57 -3.87 30.04 1.57
CA ARG A 57 -3.05 31.18 2.02
C ARG A 57 -3.66 32.51 1.60
N LEU A 58 -4.23 32.59 0.40
CA LEU A 58 -4.94 33.78 -0.09
C LEU A 58 -6.19 34.05 0.75
N VAL A 59 -7.02 33.04 1.01
CA VAL A 59 -8.23 33.20 1.84
C VAL A 59 -7.85 33.65 3.25
N LEU A 60 -6.79 33.09 3.83
CA LEU A 60 -6.27 33.50 5.14
C LEU A 60 -5.79 34.97 5.12
N ALA A 61 -5.03 35.36 4.09
CA ALA A 61 -4.57 36.75 3.94
C ALA A 61 -5.73 37.74 3.80
N LEU A 62 -6.75 37.39 3.01
CA LEU A 62 -7.96 38.17 2.85
C LEU A 62 -8.77 38.27 4.16
N ALA A 63 -8.84 37.20 4.92
CA ALA A 63 -9.48 37.17 6.24
C ALA A 63 -8.74 38.08 7.24
N ILE A 64 -7.40 38.03 7.26
CA ILE A 64 -6.59 38.92 8.13
C ILE A 64 -6.73 40.38 7.72
N ALA A 65 -6.67 40.69 6.43
CA ALA A 65 -6.79 42.08 5.93
C ALA A 65 -8.21 42.63 6.04
N GLY A 66 -9.25 41.79 5.88
CA GLY A 66 -10.66 42.17 6.01
C GLY A 66 -11.10 42.44 7.45
N PHE A 67 -10.41 41.89 8.45
CA PHE A 67 -10.78 42.10 9.87
C PHE A 67 -10.74 43.56 10.31
N PRO A 68 -9.65 44.32 10.13
CA PRO A 68 -9.66 45.75 10.46
C PRO A 68 -10.65 46.55 9.63
N LEU A 69 -10.83 46.20 8.36
CA LEU A 69 -11.83 46.85 7.48
C LEU A 69 -13.26 46.64 7.99
N ALA A 70 -13.62 45.44 8.41
CA ALA A 70 -14.92 45.13 8.98
C ALA A 70 -15.17 45.89 10.29
N LEU A 71 -14.15 46.08 11.12
CA LEU A 71 -14.25 46.88 12.34
C LEU A 71 -14.43 48.37 12.03
N ILE A 72 -13.73 48.92 11.04
CA ILE A 72 -13.86 50.31 10.59
C ILE A 72 -15.24 50.57 10.03
N VAL A 73 -15.75 49.70 9.16
CA VAL A 73 -17.10 49.80 8.58
C VAL A 73 -18.17 49.71 9.67
N ALA A 74 -18.02 48.76 10.61
CA ALA A 74 -18.94 48.61 11.72
C ALA A 74 -18.99 49.84 12.63
N TRP A 75 -17.87 50.52 12.83
CA TRP A 75 -17.76 51.76 13.57
C TRP A 75 -18.32 52.95 12.79
N ALA A 76 -18.10 53.02 11.47
CA ALA A 76 -18.59 54.11 10.61
C ALA A 76 -20.11 54.10 10.37
N LEU A 77 -20.70 52.88 10.41
CA LEU A 77 -22.17 52.70 10.21
C LEU A 77 -22.99 52.76 11.52
N GLU A 78 -22.36 53.06 12.66
CA GLU A 78 -23.09 53.21 13.93
C GLU A 78 -23.92 54.47 13.90
N PRO A 79 -25.28 54.43 13.95
CA PRO A 79 -26.11 55.62 13.99
C PRO A 79 -25.89 56.30 15.33
N ASN A 80 -25.53 57.61 15.32
CA ASN A 80 -25.52 58.44 16.51
C ASN A 80 -26.96 58.48 17.05
N GLY A 81 -27.27 57.60 17.96
CA GLY A 81 -28.51 57.67 18.73
C GLY A 81 -28.29 58.58 19.91
N ASP A 82 -28.69 59.81 19.70
CA ASP A 82 -29.26 60.73 20.72
C ASP A 82 -29.38 62.11 20.14
N ASP A 83 -30.49 62.37 19.41
CA ASP A 83 -31.01 63.71 19.17
C ASP A 83 -32.52 63.67 19.27
N THR A 84 -33.04 63.71 20.50
CA THR A 84 -34.36 64.29 20.79
C THR A 84 -34.16 65.23 21.93
N SER A 85 -34.14 66.49 21.56
CA SER A 85 -34.65 67.71 22.24
C SER A 85 -33.63 68.85 22.30
N ALA A 86 -34.24 69.99 21.88
CA ALA A 86 -33.89 71.36 22.18
C ALA A 86 -33.02 72.09 21.13
N ALA A 87 -33.78 72.98 20.45
CA ALA A 87 -33.32 74.09 19.68
C ALA A 87 -32.40 75.03 20.48
N GLY A 88 -31.36 75.55 19.87
CA GLY A 88 -30.65 76.70 20.39
C GLY A 88 -29.19 76.76 20.01
N SER A 89 -28.97 77.58 18.94
CA SER A 89 -27.72 78.32 18.67
C SER A 89 -26.41 77.96 19.37
N ALA A 90 -25.49 77.41 18.62
CA ALA A 90 -24.05 77.77 18.64
C ALA A 90 -23.29 77.01 17.50
N SER A 91 -23.22 77.73 16.39
CA SER A 91 -22.33 77.41 15.29
C SER A 91 -20.87 77.61 15.67
N LEU A 92 -19.97 76.83 15.03
CA LEU A 92 -18.57 77.16 14.87
C LEU A 92 -17.62 76.79 16.03
N ARG A 93 -17.48 75.54 16.42
CA ARG A 93 -16.21 75.02 17.04
C ARG A 93 -16.02 73.53 16.98
N ALA A 94 -16.82 72.74 16.30
CA ALA A 94 -16.67 71.25 16.27
C ALA A 94 -16.03 70.70 14.99
N HIS A 95 -15.53 71.53 14.09
CA HIS A 95 -15.04 71.11 12.78
C HIS A 95 -13.56 70.78 12.71
N SER A 96 -12.74 71.04 13.74
CA SER A 96 -11.28 70.85 13.69
C SER A 96 -10.78 69.60 14.36
N LEU A 97 -11.57 68.88 15.17
CA LEU A 97 -11.13 67.65 15.85
C LEU A 97 -11.52 66.36 15.12
N LEU A 98 -12.49 66.43 14.21
CA LEU A 98 -12.92 65.25 13.42
C LEU A 98 -12.09 65.02 12.15
N HIS A 99 -11.31 66.02 11.70
CA HIS A 99 -10.46 65.88 10.50
C HIS A 99 -9.17 65.09 10.80
N GLY A 100 -8.57 65.19 11.97
CA GLY A 100 -7.36 64.46 12.34
C GLY A 100 -7.59 62.94 12.39
N GLN A 101 -8.65 62.53 13.06
CA GLN A 101 -8.94 61.09 13.19
C GLN A 101 -9.35 60.42 11.87
N ARG A 102 -10.07 61.12 10.97
CA ARG A 102 -10.37 60.62 9.64
C ARG A 102 -9.13 60.51 8.76
N LEU A 103 -8.18 61.40 8.92
CA LEU A 103 -6.92 61.39 8.20
C LEU A 103 -6.05 60.19 8.64
N ASP A 104 -6.00 59.92 9.95
CA ASP A 104 -5.27 58.79 10.50
C ASP A 104 -5.83 57.44 10.05
N PHE A 105 -7.16 57.31 9.98
CA PHE A 105 -7.81 56.10 9.44
C PHE A 105 -7.63 55.96 7.93
N LEU A 106 -7.61 57.05 7.18
CA LEU A 106 -7.37 57.05 5.73
C LEU A 106 -5.89 56.66 5.44
N ILE A 107 -4.95 57.18 6.24
CA ILE A 107 -3.53 56.81 6.18
C ILE A 107 -3.33 55.35 6.53
N MET A 108 -4.01 54.81 7.55
CA MET A 108 -3.95 53.42 7.96
C MET A 108 -4.57 52.50 6.89
N ALA A 109 -5.69 52.87 6.28
CA ALA A 109 -6.31 52.14 5.17
C ALA A 109 -5.41 52.12 3.93
N ILE A 110 -4.76 53.25 3.61
CA ILE A 110 -3.77 53.34 2.52
C ILE A 110 -2.54 52.50 2.82
N LEU A 111 -2.02 52.51 4.05
CA LEU A 111 -0.89 51.70 4.47
C LEU A 111 -1.18 50.18 4.41
N VAL A 112 -2.38 49.77 4.87
CA VAL A 112 -2.84 48.36 4.75
C VAL A 112 -2.99 47.96 3.28
N THR A 113 -3.56 48.82 2.45
CA THR A 113 -3.71 48.57 1.00
C THR A 113 -2.35 48.54 0.31
N LEU A 114 -1.40 49.36 0.74
CA LEU A 114 -0.02 49.39 0.23
C LEU A 114 0.78 48.15 0.68
N ILE A 115 0.59 47.70 1.92
CA ILE A 115 1.20 46.47 2.44
C ILE A 115 0.61 45.26 1.73
N VAL A 116 -0.72 45.19 1.54
CA VAL A 116 -1.36 44.11 0.76
C VAL A 116 -0.93 44.18 -0.71
N GLY A 117 -0.86 45.34 -1.30
CA GLY A 117 -0.35 45.58 -2.65
C GLY A 117 1.14 45.21 -2.82
N LEU A 118 1.95 45.47 -1.79
CA LEU A 118 3.36 45.03 -1.72
C LEU A 118 3.48 43.51 -1.50
N LEU A 119 2.59 42.87 -0.74
CA LEU A 119 2.56 41.44 -0.53
C LEU A 119 2.01 40.70 -1.77
N VAL A 120 1.06 41.28 -2.50
CA VAL A 120 0.49 40.71 -3.73
C VAL A 120 1.38 41.02 -4.96
N ASN A 121 1.98 42.21 -5.02
CA ASN A 121 2.96 42.63 -6.01
C ASN A 121 4.41 42.58 -5.50
N ALA A 122 4.67 41.97 -4.34
CA ALA A 122 6.03 41.50 -4.11
C ALA A 122 6.36 40.74 -5.39
N PRO A 123 7.33 41.23 -6.22
CA PRO A 123 7.82 40.39 -7.25
C PRO A 123 8.08 39.10 -6.49
N THR A 124 7.47 38.00 -6.93
CA THR A 124 8.16 36.73 -6.77
C THR A 124 9.53 37.14 -7.25
N ILE A 125 10.41 37.43 -6.28
CA ILE A 125 11.81 37.37 -6.53
C ILE A 125 11.92 35.94 -7.01
N ASN A 126 11.80 35.79 -8.32
CA ASN A 126 12.40 34.73 -9.06
C ASN A 126 13.90 34.99 -8.82
N SER A 127 14.30 34.88 -7.54
CA SER A 127 15.57 34.29 -7.29
C SER A 127 15.43 32.99 -8.08
N LYS A 128 16.15 32.89 -9.19
CA LYS A 128 16.80 31.65 -9.58
C LYS A 128 17.70 31.23 -8.39
N HIS A 129 17.10 30.97 -7.24
CA HIS A 129 17.51 29.92 -6.37
C HIS A 129 17.14 28.70 -7.19
N GLN A 130 18.12 28.19 -7.90
CA GLN A 130 18.19 26.77 -8.15
C GLN A 130 17.74 26.17 -6.83
N ALA A 131 16.51 25.64 -6.81
CA ALA A 131 16.00 24.93 -5.66
C ALA A 131 17.07 23.86 -5.41
N ALA A 132 17.64 23.86 -4.21
CA ALA A 132 18.69 22.91 -3.89
C ALA A 132 18.16 21.53 -4.21
N ILE A 133 18.85 20.77 -5.06
CA ILE A 133 18.43 19.42 -5.46
C ILE A 133 18.46 18.54 -4.22
N SER A 134 17.31 18.21 -3.70
CA SER A 134 17.16 17.38 -2.50
C SER A 134 16.81 15.94 -2.83
N SER A 135 16.46 15.68 -4.09
CA SER A 135 16.03 14.36 -4.55
C SER A 135 16.53 14.04 -5.96
N VAL A 136 16.87 12.76 -6.20
CA VAL A 136 17.44 12.31 -7.47
C VAL A 136 16.95 10.90 -7.83
N ALA A 137 16.72 10.66 -9.12
CA ALA A 137 16.52 9.33 -9.67
C ALA A 137 17.72 8.95 -10.57
N VAL A 138 18.09 7.66 -10.56
CA VAL A 138 19.09 7.11 -11.48
C VAL A 138 18.39 6.15 -12.43
N LEU A 139 18.29 6.54 -13.71
CA LEU A 139 17.66 5.70 -14.74
C LEU A 139 18.59 4.58 -15.19
N PRO A 140 18.06 3.45 -15.72
CA PRO A 140 18.84 2.42 -16.38
C PRO A 140 19.69 3.05 -17.50
N PHE A 141 20.98 2.69 -17.54
CA PHE A 141 21.83 3.21 -18.62
C PHE A 141 21.54 2.52 -19.93
N ILE A 142 21.43 3.29 -21.01
CA ILE A 142 21.13 2.79 -22.35
C ILE A 142 22.40 2.22 -22.97
N GLU A 143 22.38 0.95 -23.34
CA GLU A 143 23.49 0.32 -24.05
C GLU A 143 23.38 0.60 -25.55
N LEU A 144 24.46 1.13 -26.13
CA LEU A 144 24.57 1.45 -27.54
C LEU A 144 25.52 0.44 -28.23
N GLY A 145 24.98 -0.52 -29.04
CA GLY A 145 25.78 -1.51 -29.78
C GLY A 145 24.92 -2.66 -30.33
N GLU A 146 25.43 -3.33 -31.40
CA GLU A 146 24.68 -4.38 -32.13
C GLU A 146 24.63 -5.75 -31.43
N ASN A 147 25.37 -5.98 -30.35
CA ASN A 147 25.40 -7.25 -29.61
C ASN A 147 24.65 -7.11 -28.30
N GLY A 148 23.34 -7.38 -28.30
CA GLY A 148 22.43 -7.29 -27.14
C GLY A 148 22.70 -8.23 -25.95
N THR A 149 23.95 -8.63 -25.71
CA THR A 149 24.33 -9.59 -24.65
C THR A 149 24.77 -8.98 -23.34
N THR A 150 24.77 -7.63 -23.20
CA THR A 150 25.37 -6.94 -22.05
C THR A 150 24.43 -5.99 -21.31
N GLY A 151 23.11 -6.04 -21.56
CA GLY A 151 22.11 -5.17 -20.91
C GLY A 151 22.13 -5.13 -19.37
N TYR A 152 22.84 -6.06 -18.73
CA TYR A 152 23.03 -6.12 -17.29
C TYR A 152 24.08 -5.13 -16.75
N LEU A 153 25.07 -4.74 -17.57
CA LEU A 153 26.16 -3.87 -17.09
C LEU A 153 25.67 -2.44 -16.89
N GLY A 154 24.89 -1.92 -17.83
CA GLY A 154 24.26 -0.61 -17.72
C GLY A 154 23.31 -0.53 -16.51
N ASP A 155 22.52 -1.58 -16.31
CA ASP A 155 21.63 -1.71 -15.16
C ASP A 155 22.35 -1.85 -13.83
N GLY A 156 23.45 -2.63 -13.84
CA GLY A 156 24.28 -2.83 -12.68
C GLY A 156 24.88 -1.53 -12.20
N LEU A 157 25.55 -0.81 -13.11
CA LEU A 157 26.17 0.48 -12.83
C LEU A 157 25.16 1.53 -12.35
N ALA A 158 24.00 1.61 -13.01
CA ALA A 158 22.93 2.53 -12.59
C ALA A 158 22.42 2.17 -11.20
N GLY A 159 22.23 0.86 -10.92
CA GLY A 159 21.78 0.40 -9.61
C GLY A 159 22.75 0.72 -8.48
N GLU A 160 24.03 0.56 -8.72
CA GLU A 160 25.06 0.86 -7.71
C GLU A 160 25.32 2.35 -7.54
N LEU A 161 25.22 3.12 -8.61
CA LEU A 161 25.23 4.57 -8.50
C LEU A 161 24.08 5.05 -7.63
N LEU A 162 22.89 4.44 -7.80
CA LEU A 162 21.74 4.69 -6.97
C LEU A 162 22.02 4.36 -5.49
N ASN A 163 22.59 3.18 -5.19
CA ASN A 163 22.96 2.79 -3.84
C ASN A 163 23.98 3.74 -3.21
N SER A 164 24.99 4.10 -4.00
CA SER A 164 26.04 5.04 -3.56
C SER A 164 25.49 6.43 -3.26
N LEU A 165 24.56 6.93 -4.08
CA LEU A 165 23.88 8.21 -3.84
C LEU A 165 22.93 8.13 -2.66
N ALA A 166 22.25 6.97 -2.44
CA ALA A 166 21.34 6.76 -1.33
C ALA A 166 22.03 6.79 0.04
N SER A 167 23.35 6.52 0.09
CA SER A 167 24.15 6.62 1.32
C SER A 167 24.48 8.05 1.73
N LEU A 168 24.23 9.05 0.87
CA LEU A 168 24.47 10.45 1.19
C LEU A 168 23.38 11.01 2.10
N ASP A 169 23.81 11.65 3.21
CA ASP A 169 22.88 12.31 4.13
C ASP A 169 22.22 13.52 3.46
N GLY A 170 20.90 13.63 3.65
CA GLY A 170 20.11 14.74 3.12
C GLY A 170 19.70 14.58 1.65
N LEU A 171 20.14 13.55 0.93
CA LEU A 171 19.72 13.25 -0.43
C LEU A 171 18.65 12.15 -0.44
N HIS A 172 17.50 12.45 -1.03
CA HIS A 172 16.46 11.45 -1.32
C HIS A 172 16.71 10.84 -2.69
N VAL A 173 16.94 9.53 -2.74
CA VAL A 173 17.19 8.82 -4.00
C VAL A 173 16.00 7.92 -4.30
N ALA A 174 15.40 8.09 -5.50
CA ALA A 174 14.30 7.25 -5.94
C ALA A 174 14.75 5.78 -6.00
N ALA A 175 13.90 4.88 -5.51
CA ALA A 175 14.23 3.47 -5.45
C ALA A 175 14.50 2.87 -6.84
N ARG A 176 15.34 1.82 -6.87
CA ARG A 176 15.74 1.14 -8.10
C ARG A 176 14.52 0.67 -8.92
N THR A 177 13.56 0.02 -8.28
CA THR A 177 12.38 -0.52 -8.98
C THR A 177 11.59 0.56 -9.68
N SER A 178 11.40 1.71 -9.02
CA SER A 178 10.71 2.87 -9.59
C SER A 178 11.50 3.50 -10.74
N SER A 179 12.81 3.71 -10.57
CA SER A 179 13.68 4.28 -11.60
C SER A 179 13.78 3.38 -12.84
N PHE A 180 13.81 2.06 -12.62
CA PHE A 180 13.96 1.05 -13.67
C PHE A 180 12.65 0.71 -14.41
N ALA A 181 11.51 1.17 -13.92
CA ALA A 181 10.25 1.11 -14.65
C ALA A 181 10.30 1.90 -15.98
N PHE A 182 11.19 2.90 -16.06
CA PHE A 182 11.41 3.73 -17.26
C PHE A 182 12.48 3.18 -18.21
N ARG A 183 12.80 1.88 -18.15
CA ARG A 183 13.72 1.26 -19.07
C ARG A 183 13.25 1.39 -20.52
N GLY A 184 14.05 2.03 -21.37
CA GLY A 184 13.74 2.23 -22.78
C GLY A 184 12.58 3.20 -23.04
N ALA A 185 12.11 3.90 -22.02
CA ALA A 185 11.09 4.93 -22.16
C ALA A 185 11.61 6.07 -23.05
N GLN A 186 10.77 6.51 -23.98
CA GLN A 186 11.03 7.70 -24.81
C GLN A 186 10.38 8.96 -24.20
N GLU A 187 9.99 8.87 -22.95
CA GLU A 187 9.34 9.96 -22.23
C GLU A 187 10.34 11.09 -21.93
N ASP A 188 9.80 12.32 -21.84
CA ASP A 188 10.56 13.48 -21.41
C ASP A 188 11.04 13.29 -19.96
N VAL A 189 12.33 13.56 -19.70
CA VAL A 189 12.94 13.44 -18.37
C VAL A 189 12.17 14.23 -17.29
N ARG A 190 11.53 15.33 -17.68
CA ARG A 190 10.68 16.12 -16.78
C ARG A 190 9.43 15.35 -16.34
N GLU A 191 8.85 14.53 -17.23
CA GLU A 191 7.72 13.68 -16.92
C GLU A 191 8.14 12.53 -16.00
N ILE A 192 9.26 11.87 -16.34
CA ILE A 192 9.85 10.82 -15.51
C ILE A 192 10.15 11.36 -14.10
N GLY A 193 10.78 12.54 -14.00
CA GLY A 193 11.09 13.15 -12.70
C GLY A 193 9.85 13.49 -11.88
N ARG A 194 8.76 13.96 -12.51
CA ARG A 194 7.48 14.19 -11.83
C ARG A 194 6.83 12.91 -11.34
N GLN A 195 6.89 11.83 -12.11
CA GLN A 195 6.33 10.53 -11.70
C GLN A 195 7.11 9.91 -10.54
N LEU A 196 8.42 10.16 -10.50
CA LEU A 196 9.32 9.70 -9.43
C LEU A 196 9.40 10.67 -8.23
N ASP A 197 8.79 11.86 -8.34
CA ASP A 197 8.81 12.93 -7.34
C ASP A 197 10.25 13.33 -6.94
N VAL A 198 11.09 13.61 -7.98
CA VAL A 198 12.49 13.97 -7.79
C VAL A 198 12.82 15.30 -8.47
N ASP A 199 13.83 16.01 -7.93
CA ASP A 199 14.32 17.30 -8.45
C ASP A 199 15.26 17.12 -9.65
N ALA A 200 16.01 16.01 -9.69
CA ALA A 200 16.98 15.72 -10.74
C ALA A 200 16.96 14.25 -11.16
N VAL A 201 17.43 14.00 -12.37
CA VAL A 201 17.57 12.66 -12.94
C VAL A 201 18.99 12.45 -13.44
N VAL A 202 19.59 11.31 -13.04
CA VAL A 202 20.83 10.80 -13.63
C VAL A 202 20.46 9.84 -14.76
N ALA A 203 20.88 10.18 -15.97
CA ALA A 203 20.76 9.33 -17.15
C ALA A 203 22.14 8.99 -17.70
N GLY A 204 22.29 7.84 -18.34
CA GLY A 204 23.56 7.43 -18.89
C GLY A 204 23.44 6.57 -20.14
N THR A 205 24.52 6.58 -20.95
CA THR A 205 24.69 5.67 -22.08
C THR A 205 26.00 4.90 -21.91
N LEU A 206 25.98 3.64 -22.30
CA LEU A 206 27.10 2.73 -22.23
C LEU A 206 27.39 2.18 -23.66
N ARG A 207 28.63 2.20 -24.08
CA ARG A 207 29.06 1.64 -25.36
C ARG A 207 30.29 0.75 -25.14
N HIS A 208 30.22 -0.46 -25.68
CA HIS A 208 31.37 -1.35 -25.78
C HIS A 208 32.22 -1.02 -27.01
N ASP A 209 33.52 -0.97 -26.83
CA ASP A 209 34.52 -0.79 -27.90
C ASP A 209 35.68 -1.76 -27.64
N GLY A 210 35.48 -3.02 -28.01
CA GLY A 210 36.41 -4.13 -27.70
C GLY A 210 36.50 -4.40 -26.18
N GLU A 211 37.72 -4.30 -25.61
CA GLU A 211 37.96 -4.43 -24.17
C GLU A 211 37.68 -3.16 -23.39
N GLN A 212 37.33 -2.06 -24.07
CA GLN A 212 37.02 -0.79 -23.41
C GLN A 212 35.53 -0.53 -23.34
N VAL A 213 35.12 0.04 -22.23
CA VAL A 213 33.76 0.50 -21.99
C VAL A 213 33.79 2.04 -21.93
N ARG A 214 32.96 2.66 -22.76
CA ARG A 214 32.74 4.11 -22.73
C ARG A 214 31.37 4.39 -22.12
N ILE A 215 31.36 5.19 -21.04
CA ILE A 215 30.14 5.53 -20.30
C ILE A 215 30.00 7.05 -20.32
N THR A 216 28.85 7.53 -20.75
CA THR A 216 28.49 8.95 -20.65
C THR A 216 27.36 9.09 -19.65
N ILE A 217 27.52 9.96 -18.66
CA ILE A 217 26.53 10.19 -17.59
C ILE A 217 26.16 11.66 -17.61
N GLN A 218 24.88 11.92 -17.39
CA GLN A 218 24.29 13.25 -17.35
C GLN A 218 23.43 13.38 -16.09
N LEU A 219 23.55 14.53 -15.42
CA LEU A 219 22.65 14.96 -14.38
C LEU A 219 21.73 16.04 -14.96
N ILE A 220 20.43 15.81 -14.95
CA ILE A 220 19.43 16.63 -15.62
C ILE A 220 18.46 17.18 -14.58
N ASN A 221 18.20 18.48 -14.60
CA ASN A 221 17.22 19.12 -13.75
C ASN A 221 15.80 18.81 -14.27
N VAL A 222 14.89 18.35 -13.39
CA VAL A 222 13.51 18.00 -13.76
C VAL A 222 12.67 19.24 -14.05
N ALA A 223 12.93 20.36 -13.38
CA ALA A 223 12.12 21.56 -13.52
C ALA A 223 12.20 22.18 -14.92
N ASP A 224 13.37 22.14 -15.57
CA ASP A 224 13.60 22.77 -16.86
C ASP A 224 14.14 21.82 -17.95
N GLY A 225 14.55 20.61 -17.59
CA GLY A 225 15.11 19.60 -18.51
C GLY A 225 16.54 19.86 -18.94
N PHE A 226 17.26 20.84 -18.35
CA PHE A 226 18.63 21.12 -18.72
C PHE A 226 19.65 20.25 -17.99
N ASN A 227 20.74 19.92 -18.70
CA ASN A 227 21.88 19.24 -18.10
C ASN A 227 22.59 20.15 -17.10
N LEU A 228 22.62 19.75 -15.83
CA LEU A 228 23.42 20.40 -14.79
C LEU A 228 24.89 19.99 -14.89
N TRP A 229 25.11 18.73 -15.26
CA TRP A 229 26.43 18.16 -15.38
C TRP A 229 26.43 17.00 -16.38
N SER A 230 27.56 16.83 -17.10
CA SER A 230 27.77 15.71 -18.01
C SER A 230 29.23 15.32 -18.03
N ARG A 231 29.52 14.01 -18.02
CA ARG A 231 30.89 13.51 -18.13
C ARG A 231 30.96 12.17 -18.88
N THR A 232 32.02 11.96 -19.63
CA THR A 232 32.32 10.71 -20.34
C THR A 232 33.58 10.07 -19.74
N TYR A 233 33.45 8.77 -19.46
CA TYR A 233 34.50 7.90 -18.94
C TYR A 233 34.86 6.86 -19.99
N SER A 234 36.13 6.46 -20.07
CA SER A 234 36.60 5.36 -20.91
C SER A 234 37.59 4.54 -20.10
N ARG A 235 37.28 3.27 -19.85
CA ARG A 235 38.06 2.36 -19.01
C ARG A 235 37.99 0.93 -19.56
N LYS A 236 38.93 0.06 -19.12
CA LYS A 236 38.78 -1.38 -19.33
C LYS A 236 37.71 -1.96 -18.48
N LEU A 237 37.13 -3.06 -18.93
CA LEU A 237 36.05 -3.75 -18.20
C LEU A 237 36.52 -4.23 -16.83
N ASP A 238 37.80 -4.62 -16.69
CA ASP A 238 38.37 -5.10 -15.42
C ASP A 238 38.44 -3.98 -14.36
N ASP A 239 38.45 -2.71 -14.77
CA ASP A 239 38.54 -1.52 -13.90
C ASP A 239 37.11 -1.01 -13.50
N ILE A 240 36.08 -1.80 -13.70
CA ILE A 240 34.68 -1.34 -13.60
C ILE A 240 34.29 -0.88 -12.17
N LEU A 241 34.87 -1.47 -11.12
CA LEU A 241 34.60 -1.08 -9.74
C LEU A 241 35.23 0.27 -9.38
N ASP A 242 36.48 0.50 -9.83
CA ASP A 242 37.16 1.80 -9.66
C ASP A 242 36.43 2.90 -10.44
N LEU A 243 35.96 2.57 -11.64
CA LEU A 243 35.16 3.46 -12.45
C LEU A 243 33.84 3.82 -11.79
N GLN A 244 33.17 2.85 -11.18
CA GLN A 244 31.92 3.07 -10.45
C GLN A 244 32.12 4.02 -9.27
N GLU A 245 33.17 3.84 -8.47
CA GLU A 245 33.50 4.75 -7.36
C GLU A 245 33.83 6.17 -7.88
N GLU A 246 34.58 6.28 -9.01
CA GLU A 246 34.87 7.56 -9.65
C GLU A 246 33.59 8.26 -10.14
N ILE A 247 32.66 7.52 -10.75
CA ILE A 247 31.36 8.02 -11.20
C ILE A 247 30.55 8.51 -10.00
N GLY A 248 30.41 7.68 -8.99
CA GLY A 248 29.66 8.00 -7.77
C GLY A 248 30.14 9.28 -7.11
N ARG A 249 31.47 9.40 -6.90
CA ARG A 249 32.07 10.62 -6.36
C ARG A 249 31.85 11.84 -7.26
N SER A 250 31.92 11.67 -8.59
CA SER A 250 31.72 12.77 -9.53
C SER A 250 30.28 13.29 -9.54
N VAL A 251 29.30 12.39 -9.53
CA VAL A 251 27.87 12.75 -9.48
C VAL A 251 27.53 13.38 -8.12
N ALA A 252 27.99 12.80 -7.01
CA ALA A 252 27.81 13.37 -5.68
C ALA A 252 28.47 14.77 -5.56
N SER A 253 29.66 14.94 -6.10
CA SER A 253 30.34 16.27 -6.13
C SER A 253 29.57 17.27 -7.02
N ALA A 254 28.93 16.82 -8.08
CA ALA A 254 28.06 17.68 -8.89
C ALA A 254 26.79 18.07 -8.12
N LEU A 255 26.18 17.14 -7.42
CA LEU A 255 25.04 17.37 -6.55
C LEU A 255 25.42 18.25 -5.34
N SER A 256 26.56 17.98 -4.68
CA SER A 256 27.03 18.72 -3.49
C SER A 256 27.34 20.18 -3.75
N ARG A 257 27.80 20.53 -4.95
CA ARG A 257 28.00 21.92 -5.35
C ARG A 257 26.71 22.72 -5.40
N GLU A 258 25.60 22.03 -5.64
CA GLU A 258 24.27 22.62 -5.75
C GLU A 258 23.46 22.51 -4.42
N VAL A 259 23.79 21.54 -3.54
CA VAL A 259 22.92 21.11 -2.42
C VAL A 259 23.62 21.12 -1.05
N LEU A 260 24.85 20.61 -0.96
CA LEU A 260 25.50 20.29 0.31
C LEU A 260 26.85 20.99 0.41
N GLY A 261 26.86 22.15 1.01
CA GLY A 261 28.14 22.74 1.44
C GLY A 261 28.81 21.82 2.46
N THR A 262 29.90 21.19 2.06
CA THR A 262 30.92 20.45 2.83
C THR A 262 30.78 18.93 3.01
N ASP A 263 31.96 18.35 2.93
CA ASP A 263 32.51 17.04 3.30
C ASP A 263 32.30 15.83 2.39
N GLU A 264 33.47 15.34 1.93
CA GLU A 264 33.66 14.03 1.30
C GLU A 264 33.23 12.93 2.29
N GLN A 265 31.94 12.54 2.22
CA GLN A 265 31.48 11.33 2.90
C GLN A 265 31.91 10.11 2.10
N ALA A 266 32.43 9.11 2.81
CA ALA A 266 32.84 7.86 2.22
C ALA A 266 31.68 7.16 1.52
N PHE A 267 31.82 6.89 0.21
CA PHE A 267 30.88 6.07 -0.51
C PHE A 267 30.83 4.65 0.07
N SER A 268 29.63 4.12 0.23
CA SER A 268 29.46 2.73 0.61
C SER A 268 30.07 1.83 -0.48
N ARG A 269 31.01 0.97 -0.08
CA ARG A 269 31.62 -0.01 -0.98
C ARG A 269 30.60 -1.09 -1.34
N PRO A 270 30.69 -1.72 -2.53
CA PRO A 270 29.75 -2.75 -2.98
C PRO A 270 29.75 -4.05 -2.16
N GLY A 271 30.41 -4.09 -1.00
CA GLY A 271 30.49 -5.27 -0.10
C GLY A 271 31.44 -6.36 -0.60
N THR A 272 32.08 -6.16 -1.74
CA THR A 272 33.09 -7.05 -2.34
C THR A 272 34.13 -6.23 -3.07
N THR A 273 35.35 -6.74 -3.19
CA THR A 273 36.41 -6.18 -4.05
C THR A 273 36.51 -6.94 -5.39
N SER A 274 35.74 -8.02 -5.57
CA SER A 274 35.75 -8.83 -6.77
C SER A 274 34.71 -8.32 -7.79
N ALA A 275 35.20 -7.73 -8.91
CA ALA A 275 34.32 -7.30 -10.01
C ALA A 275 33.45 -8.44 -10.55
N ALA A 276 34.00 -9.65 -10.63
CA ALA A 276 33.27 -10.82 -11.12
C ALA A 276 32.18 -11.28 -10.15
N ALA A 277 32.44 -11.27 -8.83
CA ALA A 277 31.43 -11.58 -7.83
C ALA A 277 30.31 -10.56 -7.84
N TYR A 278 30.68 -9.28 -7.90
CA TYR A 278 29.76 -8.18 -7.98
C TYR A 278 28.84 -8.26 -9.21
N GLN A 279 29.38 -8.57 -10.37
CA GLN A 279 28.61 -8.74 -11.60
C GLN A 279 27.55 -9.85 -11.42
N ARG A 280 27.93 -11.02 -10.89
CA ARG A 280 26.98 -12.13 -10.64
C ARG A 280 25.88 -11.73 -9.66
N TYR A 281 26.23 -10.99 -8.61
CA TYR A 281 25.24 -10.44 -7.67
C TYR A 281 24.24 -9.53 -8.36
N LEU A 282 24.69 -8.60 -9.23
CA LEU A 282 23.81 -7.68 -9.96
C LEU A 282 22.86 -8.42 -10.91
N GLU A 283 23.36 -9.42 -11.64
CA GLU A 283 22.55 -10.29 -12.50
C GLU A 283 21.50 -11.03 -11.64
N GLY A 284 21.91 -11.55 -10.45
CA GLY A 284 21.04 -12.20 -9.49
C GLY A 284 19.93 -11.26 -8.99
N ARG A 285 20.27 -10.00 -8.69
CA ARG A 285 19.28 -8.99 -8.28
C ARG A 285 18.25 -8.69 -9.38
N VAL A 286 18.67 -8.61 -10.65
CA VAL A 286 17.76 -8.43 -11.78
C VAL A 286 16.80 -9.61 -11.90
N ALA A 287 17.30 -10.84 -11.80
CA ALA A 287 16.47 -12.04 -11.82
C ALA A 287 15.50 -12.09 -10.63
N PHE A 288 15.98 -11.78 -9.42
CA PHE A 288 15.19 -11.77 -8.17
C PHE A 288 13.98 -10.84 -8.24
N HIS A 289 14.09 -9.66 -8.85
CA HIS A 289 12.99 -8.69 -8.92
C HIS A 289 11.86 -9.09 -9.86
N ARG A 290 12.07 -10.03 -10.78
CA ARG A 290 11.01 -10.54 -11.69
C ARG A 290 9.97 -11.39 -10.97
N ARG A 291 10.34 -12.02 -9.84
CA ARG A 291 9.42 -12.77 -8.98
C ARG A 291 8.65 -13.89 -9.67
N THR A 292 9.24 -14.57 -10.65
CA THR A 292 8.69 -15.82 -11.21
C THR A 292 9.45 -17.04 -10.65
N PRO A 293 8.86 -18.26 -10.67
CA PRO A 293 9.54 -19.47 -10.23
C PRO A 293 10.92 -19.66 -10.88
N GLU A 294 11.00 -19.47 -12.20
CA GLU A 294 12.23 -19.62 -12.98
C GLU A 294 13.25 -18.52 -12.63
N SER A 295 12.79 -17.28 -12.55
CA SER A 295 13.69 -16.15 -12.27
C SER A 295 14.27 -16.20 -10.85
N LEU A 296 13.55 -16.76 -9.89
CA LEU A 296 14.06 -16.98 -8.54
C LEU A 296 15.11 -18.10 -8.51
N LEU A 297 14.98 -19.14 -9.34
CA LEU A 297 16.03 -20.15 -9.52
C LEU A 297 17.28 -19.56 -10.16
N ASP A 298 17.11 -18.72 -11.20
CA ASP A 298 18.21 -18.00 -11.81
C ASP A 298 18.92 -17.07 -10.81
N ALA A 299 18.15 -16.37 -9.97
CA ALA A 299 18.71 -15.53 -8.92
C ALA A 299 19.57 -16.32 -7.93
N ILE A 300 19.07 -17.47 -7.45
CA ILE A 300 19.83 -18.37 -6.57
C ILE A 300 21.15 -18.75 -7.21
N ARG A 301 21.12 -19.29 -8.44
CA ARG A 301 22.32 -19.71 -9.17
C ARG A 301 23.34 -18.59 -9.31
N LEU A 302 22.90 -17.38 -9.60
CA LEU A 302 23.75 -16.20 -9.78
C LEU A 302 24.35 -15.71 -8.45
N PHE A 303 23.58 -15.72 -7.37
CA PHE A 303 24.10 -15.40 -6.03
C PHE A 303 25.08 -16.48 -5.53
N GLU A 304 24.82 -17.76 -5.80
CA GLU A 304 25.76 -18.86 -5.50
C GLU A 304 27.07 -18.70 -6.28
N GLN A 305 27.01 -18.29 -7.55
CA GLN A 305 28.23 -17.94 -8.31
C GLN A 305 28.98 -16.77 -7.68
N ALA A 306 28.25 -15.73 -7.22
CA ALA A 306 28.87 -14.59 -6.56
C ALA A 306 29.64 -15.00 -5.30
N VAL A 307 29.05 -15.82 -4.41
CA VAL A 307 29.73 -16.30 -3.19
C VAL A 307 30.81 -17.35 -3.48
N SER A 308 30.72 -18.07 -4.61
CA SER A 308 31.79 -18.96 -5.07
C SER A 308 33.06 -18.20 -5.50
N ILE A 309 32.87 -17.01 -6.09
CA ILE A 309 33.96 -16.12 -6.50
C ILE A 309 34.50 -15.34 -5.30
N ASP A 310 33.61 -14.81 -4.46
CA ASP A 310 33.97 -14.10 -3.24
C ASP A 310 33.18 -14.67 -2.03
N PRO A 311 33.77 -15.57 -1.24
CA PRO A 311 33.14 -16.20 -0.08
C PRO A 311 32.83 -15.23 1.07
N ASP A 312 33.32 -14.01 1.04
CA ASP A 312 33.07 -13.00 2.06
C ASP A 312 32.03 -11.94 1.63
N TYR A 313 31.32 -12.21 0.53
CA TYR A 313 30.29 -11.30 0.02
C TYR A 313 28.94 -11.44 0.75
N ALA A 314 28.77 -10.73 1.88
CA ALA A 314 27.62 -10.83 2.79
C ALA A 314 26.26 -10.57 2.09
N LEU A 315 26.16 -9.55 1.21
CA LEU A 315 24.92 -9.23 0.47
C LEU A 315 24.46 -10.40 -0.43
N ALA A 316 25.38 -11.15 -1.03
CA ALA A 316 25.00 -12.26 -1.89
C ALA A 316 24.41 -13.42 -1.07
N TYR A 317 24.89 -13.66 0.15
CA TYR A 317 24.26 -14.61 1.08
C TYR A 317 22.84 -14.21 1.48
N SER A 318 22.58 -12.92 1.76
CA SER A 318 21.22 -12.44 2.00
C SER A 318 20.33 -12.65 0.76
N GLY A 319 20.87 -12.42 -0.45
CA GLY A 319 20.17 -12.70 -1.70
C GLY A 319 19.79 -14.16 -1.88
N ILE A 320 20.69 -15.11 -1.51
CA ILE A 320 20.40 -16.54 -1.51
C ILE A 320 19.24 -16.87 -0.56
N ALA A 321 19.30 -16.37 0.68
CA ALA A 321 18.25 -16.58 1.67
C ALA A 321 16.88 -16.08 1.19
N ASP A 322 16.83 -14.84 0.73
CA ASP A 322 15.61 -14.22 0.23
C ASP A 322 15.01 -15.00 -0.95
N ALA A 323 15.84 -15.38 -1.92
CA ALA A 323 15.38 -16.11 -3.10
C ALA A 323 14.81 -17.48 -2.74
N HIS A 324 15.44 -18.23 -1.81
CA HIS A 324 14.90 -19.49 -1.32
C HIS A 324 13.59 -19.33 -0.57
N LEU A 325 13.49 -18.35 0.34
CA LEU A 325 12.27 -18.10 1.13
C LEU A 325 11.11 -17.63 0.27
N LEU A 326 11.37 -16.78 -0.73
CA LEU A 326 10.32 -16.34 -1.65
C LEU A 326 9.78 -17.48 -2.53
N ARG A 327 10.58 -18.49 -2.85
CA ARG A 327 10.10 -19.66 -3.61
C ARG A 327 9.02 -20.45 -2.88
N VAL A 328 8.94 -20.36 -1.56
CA VAL A 328 7.84 -20.95 -0.79
C VAL A 328 6.50 -20.42 -1.27
N GLY A 329 6.38 -19.08 -1.44
CA GLY A 329 5.14 -18.44 -1.88
C GLY A 329 4.95 -18.39 -3.41
N TYR A 330 6.05 -18.24 -4.17
CA TYR A 330 5.97 -18.04 -5.62
C TYR A 330 6.08 -19.34 -6.44
N ALA A 331 6.75 -20.36 -5.91
CA ALA A 331 7.00 -21.62 -6.59
C ALA A 331 6.47 -22.86 -5.82
N ASN A 332 5.73 -22.64 -4.72
CA ASN A 332 5.19 -23.69 -3.85
C ASN A 332 6.25 -24.71 -3.37
N VAL A 333 7.47 -24.26 -3.13
CA VAL A 333 8.53 -25.09 -2.58
C VAL A 333 8.23 -25.34 -1.09
N PRO A 334 8.34 -26.57 -0.59
CA PRO A 334 8.15 -26.84 0.84
C PRO A 334 9.11 -26.01 1.70
N LEU A 335 8.57 -25.41 2.78
CA LEU A 335 9.35 -24.54 3.67
C LEU A 335 10.64 -25.22 4.18
N GLU A 336 10.58 -26.51 4.52
CA GLU A 336 11.73 -27.26 5.02
C GLU A 336 12.93 -27.26 4.05
N GLN A 337 12.66 -27.31 2.74
CA GLN A 337 13.71 -27.24 1.72
C GLN A 337 14.36 -25.84 1.65
N ALA A 338 13.57 -24.79 1.85
CA ALA A 338 14.05 -23.41 1.84
C ALA A 338 14.74 -23.04 3.16
N ARG A 339 14.23 -23.54 4.29
CA ARG A 339 14.65 -23.21 5.65
C ARG A 339 16.14 -23.44 5.88
N GLU A 340 16.61 -24.67 5.68
CA GLU A 340 17.98 -25.06 5.98
C GLU A 340 19.00 -24.22 5.20
N VAL A 341 18.70 -23.92 3.93
CA VAL A 341 19.58 -23.09 3.09
C VAL A 341 19.54 -21.64 3.56
N ALA A 342 18.34 -21.13 3.82
CA ALA A 342 18.16 -19.75 4.27
C ALA A 342 18.84 -19.49 5.63
N GLU A 343 18.69 -20.40 6.60
CA GLU A 343 19.34 -20.30 7.91
C GLU A 343 20.87 -20.22 7.79
N ARG A 344 21.47 -21.11 7.01
CA ARG A 344 22.94 -21.08 6.79
C ARG A 344 23.37 -19.80 6.10
N ALA A 345 22.64 -19.34 5.10
CA ALA A 345 22.96 -18.14 4.36
C ALA A 345 22.83 -16.89 5.23
N ILE A 346 21.75 -16.74 6.01
CA ILE A 346 21.57 -15.65 6.96
C ILE A 346 22.67 -15.64 8.01
N ALA A 347 22.96 -16.80 8.62
CA ALA A 347 24.01 -16.91 9.63
C ALA A 347 25.37 -16.50 9.06
N ARG A 348 25.69 -16.90 7.81
CA ARG A 348 26.93 -16.51 7.16
C ARG A 348 26.96 -14.99 6.87
N ALA A 349 25.85 -14.42 6.34
CA ALA A 349 25.75 -12.99 6.08
C ALA A 349 26.00 -12.17 7.36
N LEU A 350 25.34 -12.52 8.46
CA LEU A 350 25.50 -11.84 9.77
C LEU A 350 26.86 -12.08 10.45
N THR A 351 27.54 -13.19 10.10
CA THR A 351 28.93 -13.41 10.56
C THR A 351 29.90 -12.50 9.83
N LEU A 352 29.64 -12.20 8.57
CA LEU A 352 30.48 -11.34 7.72
C LEU A 352 30.18 -9.86 7.99
N ASP A 353 28.91 -9.50 8.20
CA ASP A 353 28.46 -8.14 8.55
C ASP A 353 27.26 -8.22 9.49
N ASP A 354 27.50 -7.99 10.78
CA ASP A 354 26.49 -8.02 11.85
C ASP A 354 25.54 -6.81 11.84
N ARG A 355 25.77 -5.85 10.92
CA ARG A 355 24.95 -4.66 10.73
C ARG A 355 24.23 -4.64 9.38
N LEU A 356 24.24 -5.74 8.64
CA LEU A 356 23.60 -5.85 7.34
C LEU A 356 22.07 -5.87 7.48
N ALA A 357 21.41 -4.79 7.10
CA ALA A 357 19.94 -4.64 7.18
C ALA A 357 19.20 -5.72 6.39
N GLU A 358 19.69 -6.07 5.21
CA GLU A 358 19.15 -7.13 4.34
C GLU A 358 19.13 -8.49 5.05
N ALA A 359 20.20 -8.84 5.77
CA ALA A 359 20.27 -10.10 6.49
C ALA A 359 19.26 -10.17 7.65
N TYR A 360 19.03 -9.06 8.36
CA TYR A 360 17.97 -9.01 9.38
C TYR A 360 16.57 -9.05 8.75
N ALA A 361 16.37 -8.48 7.59
CA ALA A 361 15.09 -8.58 6.88
C ALA A 361 14.85 -10.03 6.39
N SER A 362 15.87 -10.71 5.87
CA SER A 362 15.82 -12.15 5.53
C SER A 362 15.51 -13.01 6.76
N LEU A 363 16.12 -12.69 7.92
CA LEU A 363 15.82 -13.35 9.20
C LEU A 363 14.35 -13.16 9.59
N GLY A 364 13.82 -11.95 9.43
CA GLY A 364 12.43 -11.64 9.68
C GLY A 364 11.49 -12.47 8.79
N LEU A 365 11.82 -12.60 7.50
CA LEU A 365 11.04 -13.41 6.55
C LEU A 365 11.07 -14.91 6.93
N LEU A 366 12.22 -15.45 7.31
CA LEU A 366 12.34 -16.81 7.81
C LEU A 366 11.49 -17.02 9.07
N LYS A 367 11.58 -16.11 10.05
CA LYS A 367 10.81 -16.21 11.29
C LYS A 367 9.29 -16.06 11.06
N ALA A 368 8.87 -15.30 10.07
CA ALA A 368 7.47 -15.23 9.67
C ALA A 368 6.98 -16.56 9.10
N HIS A 369 7.77 -17.20 8.23
CA HIS A 369 7.47 -18.53 7.71
C HIS A 369 7.46 -19.61 8.81
N ASP A 370 8.31 -19.49 9.82
CA ASP A 370 8.37 -20.38 10.98
C ASP A 370 7.17 -20.22 11.94
N GLY A 371 6.23 -19.32 11.67
CA GLY A 371 5.12 -19.05 12.57
C GLY A 371 5.52 -18.30 13.84
N GLN A 372 6.67 -17.61 13.84
CA GLN A 372 7.21 -16.83 14.96
C GLN A 372 7.04 -15.31 14.73
N PRO A 373 5.81 -14.78 14.71
CA PRO A 373 5.55 -13.40 14.29
C PRO A 373 6.20 -12.35 15.20
N GLY A 374 6.37 -12.64 16.50
CA GLY A 374 7.08 -11.74 17.42
C GLY A 374 8.56 -11.60 17.07
N ALA A 375 9.24 -12.70 16.77
CA ALA A 375 10.64 -12.69 16.34
C ALA A 375 10.81 -12.06 14.95
N ALA A 376 9.87 -12.30 14.04
CA ALA A 376 9.84 -11.69 12.72
C ALA A 376 9.73 -10.15 12.82
N GLU A 377 8.79 -9.64 13.64
CA GLU A 377 8.63 -8.20 13.85
C GLU A 377 9.89 -7.55 14.41
N GLN A 378 10.56 -8.21 15.38
CA GLN A 378 11.82 -7.72 15.94
C GLN A 378 12.92 -7.63 14.88
N ALA A 379 13.07 -8.67 14.05
CA ALA A 379 14.06 -8.71 12.98
C ALA A 379 13.81 -7.63 11.91
N TYR A 380 12.56 -7.44 11.48
CA TYR A 380 12.22 -6.37 10.53
C TYR A 380 12.47 -4.98 11.12
N ARG A 381 12.12 -4.76 12.39
CA ARG A 381 12.42 -3.47 13.05
C ARG A 381 13.92 -3.22 13.17
N LYS A 382 14.70 -4.28 13.42
CA LYS A 382 16.17 -4.17 13.43
C LYS A 382 16.72 -3.82 12.06
N ALA A 383 16.20 -4.41 10.99
CA ALA A 383 16.56 -4.04 9.63
C ALA A 383 16.26 -2.56 9.33
N ILE A 384 15.09 -2.07 9.73
CA ILE A 384 14.67 -0.68 9.56
C ILE A 384 15.52 0.29 10.41
N GLU A 385 15.96 -0.13 11.60
CA GLU A 385 16.88 0.64 12.44
C GLU A 385 18.25 0.82 11.78
N LEU A 386 18.76 -0.27 11.17
CA LEU A 386 20.06 -0.30 10.50
C LEU A 386 20.04 0.46 9.17
N ASP A 387 18.98 0.28 8.37
CA ASP A 387 18.74 1.04 7.15
C ASP A 387 17.27 1.53 7.09
N PRO A 388 16.99 2.78 7.50
CA PRO A 388 15.67 3.37 7.42
C PRO A 388 15.14 3.54 5.99
N LYS A 389 16.01 3.49 4.97
CA LYS A 389 15.68 3.62 3.55
C LYS A 389 15.39 2.27 2.88
N TYR A 390 15.53 1.15 3.58
CA TYR A 390 15.29 -0.18 3.04
C TYR A 390 13.79 -0.47 2.91
N ALA A 391 13.21 -0.18 1.75
CA ALA A 391 11.78 -0.30 1.47
C ALA A 391 11.22 -1.71 1.69
N MET A 392 12.02 -2.76 1.39
CA MET A 392 11.60 -4.14 1.52
C MET A 392 11.36 -4.55 2.98
N ALA A 393 12.16 -4.05 3.93
CA ALA A 393 11.93 -4.31 5.36
C ALA A 393 10.60 -3.69 5.83
N GLN A 394 10.25 -2.47 5.38
CA GLN A 394 8.94 -1.85 5.64
C GLN A 394 7.80 -2.65 5.00
N MET A 395 7.98 -3.12 3.77
CA MET A 395 6.98 -3.93 3.05
C MET A 395 6.72 -5.26 3.77
N TRP A 396 7.76 -5.98 4.16
CA TRP A 396 7.61 -7.28 4.85
C TRP A 396 7.02 -7.10 6.26
N LEU A 397 7.42 -6.04 6.98
CA LEU A 397 6.76 -5.67 8.24
C LEU A 397 5.27 -5.39 8.03
N GLY A 398 4.91 -4.67 6.96
CA GLY A 398 3.52 -4.40 6.59
C GLY A 398 2.74 -5.70 6.32
N GLY A 399 3.33 -6.66 5.61
CA GLY A 399 2.75 -7.99 5.36
C GLY A 399 2.49 -8.75 6.66
N LEU A 400 3.49 -8.82 7.54
CA LEU A 400 3.36 -9.46 8.85
C LEU A 400 2.23 -8.84 9.70
N LEU A 401 2.15 -7.51 9.71
CA LEU A 401 1.10 -6.78 10.45
C LEU A 401 -0.29 -7.02 9.85
N LEU A 402 -0.37 -7.11 8.51
CA LEU A 402 -1.61 -7.45 7.81
C LEU A 402 -2.10 -8.85 8.17
N ASP A 403 -1.19 -9.83 8.18
CA ASP A 403 -1.49 -11.21 8.55
C ASP A 403 -1.95 -11.33 10.02
N GLN A 404 -1.48 -10.45 10.89
CA GLN A 404 -1.92 -10.33 12.28
C GLN A 404 -3.24 -9.56 12.45
N GLY A 405 -3.86 -9.05 11.39
CA GLY A 405 -5.06 -8.21 11.45
C GLY A 405 -4.81 -6.80 11.99
N ARG A 406 -3.55 -6.36 12.11
CA ARG A 406 -3.15 -5.01 12.55
C ARG A 406 -3.17 -4.04 11.36
N LEU A 407 -4.36 -3.86 10.77
CA LEU A 407 -4.53 -3.23 9.45
C LEU A 407 -4.01 -1.80 9.38
N GLN A 408 -4.27 -0.97 10.40
CA GLN A 408 -3.77 0.42 10.43
C GLN A 408 -2.24 0.47 10.45
N ALA A 409 -1.59 -0.38 11.26
CA ALA A 409 -0.14 -0.45 11.33
C ALA A 409 0.46 -0.99 10.02
N ALA A 410 -0.19 -1.98 9.40
CA ALA A 410 0.19 -2.51 8.09
C ALA A 410 0.12 -1.42 7.01
N ASN A 411 -0.97 -0.65 6.97
CA ASN A 411 -1.14 0.45 6.01
C ASN A 411 -0.06 1.53 6.17
N ILE A 412 0.30 1.88 7.43
CA ILE A 412 1.40 2.82 7.70
C ILE A 412 2.73 2.27 7.18
N ALA A 413 3.04 0.98 7.43
CA ALA A 413 4.28 0.36 6.97
C ALA A 413 4.34 0.29 5.43
N PHE A 414 3.26 -0.12 4.76
CA PHE A 414 3.18 -0.10 3.29
C PHE A 414 3.27 1.30 2.71
N SER A 415 2.66 2.31 3.35
CA SER A 415 2.78 3.71 2.92
C SER A 415 4.21 4.22 3.03
N LYS A 416 4.94 3.85 4.10
CA LYS A 416 6.36 4.16 4.22
C LYS A 416 7.18 3.45 3.15
N ALA A 417 6.91 2.16 2.88
CA ALA A 417 7.56 1.41 1.81
C ALA A 417 7.33 2.08 0.44
N ARG A 418 6.09 2.51 0.16
CA ARG A 418 5.75 3.23 -1.08
C ARG A 418 6.47 4.57 -1.20
N ASN A 419 6.61 5.32 -0.11
CA ASN A 419 7.36 6.58 -0.14
C ASN A 419 8.84 6.36 -0.44
N LEU A 420 9.40 5.19 -0.05
CA LEU A 420 10.77 4.80 -0.37
C LEU A 420 10.90 4.23 -1.80
N ASP A 421 9.88 3.53 -2.29
CA ASP A 421 9.84 2.94 -3.63
C ASP A 421 8.44 3.13 -4.28
N PRO A 422 8.17 4.32 -4.86
CA PRO A 422 6.82 4.73 -5.28
C PRO A 422 6.20 3.86 -6.39
N LEU A 423 7.01 3.32 -7.30
CA LEU A 423 6.54 2.54 -8.45
C LEU A 423 6.76 1.03 -8.29
N HIS A 424 7.07 0.54 -7.08
CA HIS A 424 7.23 -0.90 -6.84
C HIS A 424 5.86 -1.60 -6.91
N PRO A 425 5.63 -2.54 -7.89
CA PRO A 425 4.30 -3.12 -8.08
C PRO A 425 3.78 -3.89 -6.87
N VAL A 426 4.67 -4.65 -6.19
CA VAL A 426 4.29 -5.48 -5.02
C VAL A 426 3.97 -4.60 -3.81
N ILE A 427 4.75 -3.54 -3.55
CA ILE A 427 4.48 -2.59 -2.46
C ILE A 427 3.12 -1.92 -2.66
N ASN A 428 2.88 -1.41 -3.86
CA ASN A 428 1.62 -0.75 -4.19
C ASN A 428 0.43 -1.74 -4.17
N GLY A 429 0.63 -2.98 -4.65
CA GLY A 429 -0.37 -4.03 -4.58
C GLY A 429 -0.76 -4.38 -3.14
N ASN A 430 0.22 -4.50 -2.23
CA ASN A 430 -0.02 -4.76 -0.82
C ASN A 430 -0.68 -3.58 -0.11
N LEU A 431 -0.29 -2.34 -0.44
CA LEU A 431 -0.95 -1.14 0.07
C LEU A 431 -2.42 -1.09 -0.38
N ALA A 432 -2.69 -1.33 -1.66
CA ALA A 432 -4.06 -1.41 -2.18
C ALA A 432 -4.87 -2.49 -1.46
N SER A 433 -4.31 -3.69 -1.28
CA SER A 433 -4.95 -4.79 -0.56
C SER A 433 -5.23 -4.44 0.90
N SER A 434 -4.32 -3.73 1.58
CA SER A 434 -4.55 -3.28 2.96
C SER A 434 -5.71 -2.29 3.06
N LEU A 435 -5.82 -1.35 2.11
CA LEU A 435 -6.95 -0.41 2.05
C LEU A 435 -8.28 -1.12 1.81
N MET A 436 -8.29 -2.12 0.92
CA MET A 436 -9.50 -2.91 0.63
C MET A 436 -9.92 -3.76 1.85
N SER A 437 -8.96 -4.31 2.60
CA SER A 437 -9.23 -4.98 3.88
C SER A 437 -9.86 -4.03 4.92
N MET A 438 -9.63 -2.73 4.78
CA MET A 438 -10.25 -1.67 5.59
C MET A 438 -11.60 -1.17 5.03
N GLY A 439 -12.14 -1.79 3.97
CA GLY A 439 -13.38 -1.38 3.32
C GLY A 439 -13.23 -0.24 2.29
N MET A 440 -12.01 0.20 2.01
CA MET A 440 -11.71 1.33 1.12
C MET A 440 -11.45 0.84 -0.32
N TYR A 441 -12.46 0.19 -0.93
CA TYR A 441 -12.33 -0.45 -2.24
C TYR A 441 -11.85 0.51 -3.33
N ASP A 442 -12.49 1.67 -3.48
CA ASP A 442 -12.17 2.62 -4.56
C ASP A 442 -10.75 3.14 -4.44
N ALA A 443 -10.30 3.46 -3.22
CA ALA A 443 -8.93 3.91 -2.97
C ALA A 443 -7.90 2.83 -3.34
N GLY A 444 -8.17 1.56 -3.01
CA GLY A 444 -7.32 0.45 -3.41
C GLY A 444 -7.29 0.24 -4.93
N MET A 445 -8.46 0.34 -5.60
CA MET A 445 -8.55 0.20 -7.06
C MET A 445 -7.79 1.30 -7.81
N VAL A 446 -7.81 2.53 -7.33
CA VAL A 446 -7.03 3.64 -7.90
C VAL A 446 -5.53 3.31 -7.86
N ILE A 447 -5.03 2.76 -6.74
CA ILE A 447 -3.62 2.38 -6.64
C ILE A 447 -3.30 1.24 -7.64
N PHE A 448 -4.12 0.21 -7.72
CA PHE A 448 -3.92 -0.88 -8.67
C PHE A 448 -3.94 -0.40 -10.13
N GLN A 449 -4.87 0.48 -10.50
CA GLN A 449 -4.94 1.04 -11.84
C GLN A 449 -3.67 1.81 -12.18
N ARG A 450 -3.16 2.62 -11.24
CA ARG A 450 -1.90 3.32 -11.42
C ARG A 450 -0.71 2.35 -11.60
N VAL A 451 -0.70 1.20 -10.90
CA VAL A 451 0.33 0.19 -11.12
C VAL A 451 0.30 -0.32 -12.56
N LEU A 452 -0.88 -0.55 -13.13
CA LEU A 452 -1.02 -1.04 -14.50
C LEU A 452 -0.63 0.01 -15.56
N GLU A 453 -0.56 1.31 -15.23
CA GLU A 453 -0.05 2.34 -16.13
C GLU A 453 1.44 2.14 -16.42
N TYR A 454 2.26 1.84 -15.40
CA TYR A 454 3.70 1.63 -15.57
C TYR A 454 4.12 0.15 -15.62
N ALA A 455 3.29 -0.77 -15.17
CA ALA A 455 3.51 -2.21 -15.22
C ALA A 455 2.30 -2.96 -15.80
N PRO A 456 1.92 -2.71 -17.07
CA PRO A 456 0.67 -3.22 -17.67
C PRO A 456 0.63 -4.75 -17.79
N ARG A 457 1.78 -5.42 -17.75
CA ARG A 457 1.90 -6.88 -17.84
C ARG A 457 2.17 -7.54 -16.48
N SER A 458 1.78 -6.91 -15.37
CA SER A 458 1.94 -7.48 -14.03
C SER A 458 0.83 -8.47 -13.71
N ALA A 459 1.03 -9.75 -14.04
CA ALA A 459 0.07 -10.82 -13.71
C ALA A 459 -0.26 -10.89 -12.21
N PRO A 460 0.69 -10.73 -11.26
CA PRO A 460 0.34 -10.68 -9.82
C PRO A 460 -0.65 -9.57 -9.48
N VAL A 461 -0.48 -8.38 -10.02
CA VAL A 461 -1.39 -7.24 -9.77
C VAL A 461 -2.77 -7.51 -10.36
N LEU A 462 -2.85 -8.01 -11.60
CA LEU A 462 -4.11 -8.39 -12.24
C LEU A 462 -4.87 -9.45 -11.43
N ARG A 463 -4.17 -10.46 -10.89
CA ARG A 463 -4.78 -11.49 -10.02
C ARG A 463 -5.27 -10.94 -8.69
N GLN A 464 -4.53 -10.03 -8.07
CA GLN A 464 -4.98 -9.34 -6.84
C GLN A 464 -6.22 -8.51 -7.11
N MET A 465 -6.22 -7.69 -8.17
CA MET A 465 -7.40 -6.92 -8.60
C MET A 465 -8.60 -7.82 -8.87
N SER A 466 -8.40 -8.95 -9.55
CA SER A 466 -9.45 -9.95 -9.80
C SER A 466 -10.05 -10.43 -8.48
N GLY A 467 -9.21 -10.78 -7.49
CA GLY A 467 -9.68 -11.23 -6.19
C GLY A 467 -10.52 -10.19 -5.47
N TRP A 468 -10.02 -9.00 -5.33
CA TRP A 468 -10.72 -7.92 -4.67
C TRP A 468 -11.98 -7.47 -5.40
N SER A 469 -11.96 -7.43 -6.75
CA SER A 469 -13.17 -7.15 -7.53
C SER A 469 -14.28 -8.16 -7.23
N ALA A 470 -13.93 -9.43 -7.10
CA ALA A 470 -14.90 -10.48 -6.77
C ALA A 470 -15.42 -10.37 -5.31
N ASP A 471 -14.55 -10.07 -4.34
CA ASP A 471 -14.95 -9.89 -2.93
C ASP A 471 -15.93 -8.70 -2.76
N TYR A 472 -15.83 -7.70 -3.62
CA TYR A 472 -16.72 -6.53 -3.64
C TYR A 472 -17.83 -6.61 -4.70
N GLY A 473 -18.08 -7.79 -5.25
CA GLY A 473 -19.26 -8.08 -6.09
C GLY A 473 -19.15 -7.71 -7.55
N HIS A 474 -17.98 -7.29 -8.03
CA HIS A 474 -17.69 -7.01 -9.45
C HIS A 474 -17.19 -8.30 -10.13
N LEU A 475 -18.05 -9.31 -10.25
CA LEU A 475 -17.68 -10.66 -10.66
C LEU A 475 -17.29 -10.74 -12.13
N ASP A 476 -17.96 -9.96 -13.00
CA ASP A 476 -17.65 -9.80 -14.42
C ASP A 476 -16.24 -9.23 -14.61
N ARG A 477 -15.92 -8.15 -13.91
CA ARG A 477 -14.57 -7.55 -13.93
C ARG A 477 -13.52 -8.49 -13.33
N SER A 478 -13.86 -9.24 -12.29
CA SER A 478 -12.95 -10.26 -11.74
C SER A 478 -12.52 -11.27 -12.81
N LEU A 479 -13.47 -11.76 -13.62
CA LEU A 479 -13.17 -12.70 -14.68
C LEU A 479 -12.36 -12.06 -15.81
N GLU A 480 -12.68 -10.84 -16.22
CA GLU A 480 -11.90 -10.08 -17.21
C GLU A 480 -10.42 -9.96 -16.80
N LEU A 481 -10.16 -9.55 -15.56
CA LEU A 481 -8.81 -9.39 -15.00
C LEU A 481 -8.08 -10.75 -14.92
N ALA A 482 -8.79 -11.82 -14.53
CA ALA A 482 -8.22 -13.17 -14.49
C ALA A 482 -7.84 -13.66 -15.89
N ARG A 483 -8.66 -13.40 -16.90
CA ARG A 483 -8.37 -13.70 -18.32
C ARG A 483 -7.13 -12.95 -18.80
N THR A 484 -7.06 -11.65 -18.54
CA THR A 484 -5.89 -10.84 -18.89
C THR A 484 -4.61 -11.37 -18.23
N ALA A 485 -4.68 -11.79 -16.95
CA ALA A 485 -3.55 -12.39 -16.27
C ALA A 485 -3.12 -13.73 -16.92
N LEU A 486 -4.09 -14.57 -17.33
CA LEU A 486 -3.84 -15.84 -17.98
C LEU A 486 -3.27 -15.68 -19.41
N GLU A 487 -3.68 -14.63 -20.14
CA GLU A 487 -3.12 -14.32 -21.47
C GLU A 487 -1.63 -13.98 -21.42
N LEU A 488 -1.14 -13.46 -20.31
CA LEU A 488 0.28 -13.17 -20.11
C LEU A 488 1.13 -14.43 -19.96
N ASP A 489 0.59 -15.46 -19.30
CA ASP A 489 1.18 -16.78 -19.17
C ASP A 489 0.08 -17.83 -18.93
N GLN A 490 -0.17 -18.65 -19.97
CA GLN A 490 -1.20 -19.68 -19.96
C GLN A 490 -0.84 -20.91 -19.12
N THR A 491 0.41 -21.04 -18.71
CA THR A 491 0.94 -22.16 -17.90
C THR A 491 1.11 -21.80 -16.44
N GLU A 492 0.91 -20.52 -16.08
CA GLU A 492 1.07 -20.05 -14.71
C GLU A 492 -0.11 -20.52 -13.83
N PRO A 493 0.13 -21.40 -12.83
CA PRO A 493 -0.94 -22.05 -12.06
C PRO A 493 -1.87 -21.06 -11.34
N GLN A 494 -1.32 -19.97 -10.84
CA GLN A 494 -2.09 -18.98 -10.08
C GLN A 494 -3.09 -18.22 -10.94
N SER A 495 -2.77 -17.96 -12.22
CA SER A 495 -3.71 -17.38 -13.18
C SER A 495 -4.83 -18.34 -13.54
N VAL A 496 -4.51 -19.63 -13.69
CA VAL A 496 -5.53 -20.68 -13.90
C VAL A 496 -6.45 -20.81 -12.68
N ILE A 497 -5.92 -20.75 -11.47
CA ILE A 497 -6.71 -20.75 -10.22
C ILE A 497 -7.58 -19.49 -10.11
N ALA A 498 -7.09 -18.33 -10.53
CA ALA A 498 -7.90 -17.11 -10.56
C ALA A 498 -9.12 -17.23 -11.48
N MET A 499 -8.96 -17.91 -12.65
CA MET A 499 -10.09 -18.25 -13.53
C MET A 499 -11.09 -19.15 -12.84
N ALA A 500 -10.63 -20.23 -12.20
CA ALA A 500 -11.50 -21.16 -11.47
C ALA A 500 -12.32 -20.44 -10.40
N ARG A 501 -11.65 -19.59 -9.60
CA ARG A 501 -12.29 -18.76 -8.57
C ARG A 501 -13.35 -17.83 -9.15
N SER A 502 -13.03 -17.10 -10.22
CA SER A 502 -13.97 -16.15 -10.83
C SER A 502 -15.23 -16.84 -11.36
N TYR A 503 -15.09 -18.01 -11.99
CA TYR A 503 -16.25 -18.79 -12.44
C TYR A 503 -17.03 -19.40 -11.28
N LEU A 504 -16.36 -19.86 -10.21
CA LEU A 504 -17.02 -20.36 -9.00
C LEU A 504 -17.92 -19.26 -8.40
N TRP A 505 -17.43 -18.04 -8.29
CA TRP A 505 -18.17 -16.94 -7.70
C TRP A 505 -19.25 -16.36 -8.62
N LEU A 506 -19.11 -16.52 -9.94
CA LEU A 506 -20.17 -16.30 -10.91
C LEU A 506 -21.25 -17.40 -10.87
N ASP A 507 -21.11 -18.39 -10.00
CA ASP A 507 -21.98 -19.59 -9.93
C ASP A 507 -22.06 -20.36 -11.26
N ASP A 508 -20.97 -20.31 -12.05
CA ASP A 508 -20.79 -21.18 -13.22
C ASP A 508 -19.98 -22.42 -12.82
N LYS A 509 -20.68 -23.38 -12.23
CA LYS A 509 -20.06 -24.59 -11.68
C LYS A 509 -19.36 -25.43 -12.74
N THR A 510 -19.88 -25.44 -13.98
CA THR A 510 -19.28 -26.18 -15.09
C THR A 510 -17.93 -25.60 -15.52
N ALA A 511 -17.89 -24.29 -15.72
CA ALA A 511 -16.63 -23.62 -16.05
C ALA A 511 -15.64 -23.65 -14.87
N ALA A 512 -16.11 -23.48 -13.63
CA ALA A 512 -15.27 -23.58 -12.44
C ALA A 512 -14.61 -24.96 -12.34
N GLU A 513 -15.35 -26.05 -12.55
CA GLU A 513 -14.83 -27.42 -12.53
C GLU A 513 -13.77 -27.64 -13.61
N TYR A 514 -14.02 -27.18 -14.84
CA TYR A 514 -13.04 -27.25 -15.93
C TYR A 514 -11.71 -26.57 -15.54
N TRP A 515 -11.78 -25.35 -14.99
CA TRP A 515 -10.58 -24.61 -14.61
C TRP A 515 -9.88 -25.20 -13.38
N LEU A 516 -10.62 -25.77 -12.42
CA LEU A 516 -10.05 -26.51 -11.29
C LEU A 516 -9.31 -27.77 -11.74
N GLN A 517 -9.85 -28.52 -12.72
CA GLN A 517 -9.16 -29.68 -13.30
C GLN A 517 -7.90 -29.26 -14.04
N ARG A 518 -7.94 -28.17 -14.80
CA ARG A 518 -6.75 -27.63 -15.48
C ARG A 518 -5.69 -27.18 -14.47
N ALA A 519 -6.08 -26.53 -13.39
CA ALA A 519 -5.16 -26.15 -12.32
C ALA A 519 -4.53 -27.39 -11.64
N GLN A 520 -5.32 -28.45 -11.44
CA GLN A 520 -4.84 -29.73 -10.89
C GLN A 520 -3.77 -30.39 -11.78
N ALA A 521 -3.94 -30.30 -13.09
CA ALA A 521 -2.96 -30.85 -14.04
C ALA A 521 -1.64 -30.06 -14.04
N LEU A 522 -1.68 -28.76 -13.74
CA LEU A 522 -0.51 -27.90 -13.74
C LEU A 522 0.23 -27.88 -12.40
N ALA A 523 -0.50 -27.91 -11.29
CA ALA A 523 0.06 -27.76 -9.95
C ALA A 523 -0.82 -28.43 -8.88
N ALA A 524 -0.81 -29.77 -8.88
CA ALA A 524 -1.62 -30.60 -7.98
C ALA A 524 -1.39 -30.28 -6.49
N GLU A 525 -0.17 -29.90 -6.12
CA GLU A 525 0.23 -29.61 -4.74
C GLU A 525 0.05 -28.16 -4.32
N ASN A 526 -0.59 -27.33 -5.18
CA ASN A 526 -0.80 -25.92 -4.85
C ASN A 526 -1.85 -25.77 -3.73
N PRO A 527 -1.51 -25.15 -2.57
CA PRO A 527 -2.43 -25.01 -1.43
C PRO A 527 -3.70 -24.25 -1.75
N MET A 528 -3.61 -23.23 -2.62
CA MET A 528 -4.77 -22.44 -3.03
C MET A 528 -5.75 -23.28 -3.85
N LEU A 529 -5.25 -24.20 -4.67
CA LEU A 529 -6.10 -25.11 -5.42
C LEU A 529 -6.92 -26.00 -4.49
N ALA A 530 -6.30 -26.57 -3.47
CA ALA A 530 -6.99 -27.37 -2.47
C ALA A 530 -8.12 -26.59 -1.79
N ASN A 531 -7.85 -25.34 -1.43
CA ASN A 531 -8.83 -24.45 -0.82
C ASN A 531 -10.02 -24.15 -1.76
N TYR A 532 -9.77 -23.80 -3.03
CA TYR A 532 -10.86 -23.52 -3.99
C TYR A 532 -11.61 -24.77 -4.41
N ARG A 533 -10.98 -25.95 -4.43
CA ARG A 533 -11.68 -27.21 -4.66
C ARG A 533 -12.64 -27.55 -3.49
N ALA A 534 -12.19 -27.35 -2.25
CA ALA A 534 -13.05 -27.52 -1.07
C ALA A 534 -14.21 -26.51 -1.07
N ALA A 535 -13.92 -25.23 -1.36
CA ALA A 535 -14.95 -24.19 -1.49
C ALA A 535 -15.97 -24.52 -2.58
N TYR A 536 -15.51 -25.08 -3.72
CA TYR A 536 -16.41 -25.55 -4.80
C TYR A 536 -17.41 -26.60 -4.31
N TYR A 537 -16.96 -27.65 -3.60
CA TYR A 537 -17.85 -28.67 -3.06
C TYR A 537 -18.81 -28.09 -2.02
N PHE A 538 -18.33 -27.19 -1.19
CA PHE A 538 -19.15 -26.51 -0.18
C PHE A 538 -20.26 -25.67 -0.84
N GLU A 539 -19.91 -24.77 -1.75
CA GLU A 539 -20.85 -23.86 -2.42
C GLU A 539 -21.77 -24.61 -3.42
N ALA A 540 -21.36 -25.80 -3.86
CA ALA A 540 -22.20 -26.68 -4.66
C ALA A 540 -23.20 -27.51 -3.81
N GLY A 541 -23.15 -27.40 -2.46
CA GLY A 541 -23.98 -28.20 -1.57
C GLY A 541 -23.68 -29.69 -1.64
N GLN A 542 -22.40 -30.07 -1.76
CA GLN A 542 -21.92 -31.46 -1.90
C GLN A 542 -21.10 -31.88 -0.65
N PRO A 543 -21.72 -32.02 0.52
CA PRO A 543 -21.00 -32.27 1.78
C PRO A 543 -20.19 -33.57 1.77
N SER A 544 -20.68 -34.63 1.14
CA SER A 544 -19.96 -35.91 1.03
C SER A 544 -18.70 -35.80 0.17
N ALA A 545 -18.75 -35.02 -0.91
CA ALA A 545 -17.57 -34.77 -1.76
C ALA A 545 -16.56 -33.88 -1.03
N LEU A 546 -17.04 -32.85 -0.30
CA LEU A 546 -16.18 -32.01 0.55
C LEU A 546 -15.45 -32.84 1.60
N ASP A 547 -16.19 -33.66 2.36
CA ASP A 547 -15.62 -34.49 3.41
C ASP A 547 -14.58 -35.48 2.86
N ALA A 548 -14.91 -36.19 1.79
CA ALA A 548 -14.00 -37.14 1.17
C ALA A 548 -12.73 -36.46 0.67
N TYR A 549 -12.85 -35.33 -0.01
CA TYR A 549 -11.73 -34.60 -0.56
C TYR A 549 -10.83 -34.00 0.53
N ALA A 550 -11.42 -33.25 1.48
CA ALA A 550 -10.66 -32.55 2.51
C ALA A 550 -10.00 -33.53 3.50
N SER A 551 -10.69 -34.65 3.83
CA SER A 551 -10.10 -35.72 4.67
C SER A 551 -8.94 -36.43 3.99
N ALA A 552 -9.00 -36.65 2.68
CA ALA A 552 -7.89 -37.22 1.91
C ALA A 552 -6.68 -36.26 1.89
N GLN A 553 -6.91 -34.96 1.68
CA GLN A 553 -5.85 -33.94 1.72
C GLN A 553 -5.23 -33.82 3.13
N ALA A 554 -6.02 -33.90 4.20
CA ALA A 554 -5.52 -33.86 5.56
C ALA A 554 -4.62 -35.11 5.87
N ALA A 555 -5.03 -36.28 5.42
CA ALA A 555 -4.24 -37.50 5.57
C ALA A 555 -2.93 -37.46 4.79
N GLU A 556 -2.95 -36.92 3.57
CA GLU A 556 -1.75 -36.74 2.73
C GLU A 556 -0.76 -35.77 3.37
N LEU A 557 -1.25 -34.63 3.89
CA LEU A 557 -0.41 -33.65 4.58
C LEU A 557 0.22 -34.24 5.85
N GLU A 558 -0.54 -34.98 6.65
CA GLU A 558 -0.03 -35.64 7.85
C GLU A 558 1.08 -36.68 7.52
N GLN A 559 1.01 -37.33 6.36
CA GLN A 559 2.07 -38.25 5.91
C GLN A 559 3.33 -37.49 5.43
N LYS A 560 3.15 -36.36 4.74
CA LYS A 560 4.25 -35.55 4.19
C LYS A 560 4.96 -34.73 5.26
N THR A 561 4.21 -34.14 6.18
CA THR A 561 4.70 -33.23 7.21
C THR A 561 4.00 -33.53 8.55
N PRO A 562 4.39 -34.65 9.23
CA PRO A 562 3.73 -35.09 10.47
C PRO A 562 3.74 -33.97 11.53
N GLY A 563 2.57 -33.62 12.05
CA GLY A 563 2.44 -32.61 13.10
C GLY A 563 2.64 -31.17 12.65
N SER A 564 2.80 -30.89 11.35
CA SER A 564 2.88 -29.51 10.85
C SER A 564 1.57 -28.77 11.05
N MET A 565 1.65 -27.54 11.60
CA MET A 565 0.53 -26.62 11.80
C MET A 565 0.72 -25.34 10.99
N ASP A 566 1.34 -25.46 9.81
CA ASP A 566 1.46 -24.36 8.88
C ASP A 566 0.08 -23.87 8.35
N TYR A 567 0.09 -22.77 7.64
CA TYR A 567 -1.13 -22.17 7.09
C TYR A 567 -1.94 -23.15 6.23
N GLN A 568 -1.28 -23.97 5.41
CA GLN A 568 -1.92 -24.95 4.54
C GLN A 568 -2.61 -26.05 5.34
N SER A 569 -1.90 -26.63 6.30
CA SER A 569 -2.42 -27.69 7.17
C SER A 569 -3.65 -27.24 7.93
N ARG A 570 -3.62 -26.03 8.48
CA ARG A 570 -4.76 -25.44 9.19
C ARG A 570 -5.99 -25.26 8.31
N HIS A 571 -5.83 -24.78 7.08
CA HIS A 571 -6.96 -24.62 6.14
C HIS A 571 -7.55 -25.95 5.72
N VAL A 572 -6.72 -26.92 5.42
CA VAL A 572 -7.18 -28.28 5.04
C VAL A 572 -7.91 -28.94 6.20
N LEU A 573 -7.39 -28.83 7.43
CA LEU A 573 -8.06 -29.34 8.64
C LEU A 573 -9.40 -28.63 8.89
N SER A 574 -9.48 -27.32 8.68
CA SER A 574 -10.73 -26.57 8.79
C SER A 574 -11.79 -27.06 7.79
N TRP A 575 -11.44 -27.31 6.54
CA TRP A 575 -12.37 -27.86 5.55
C TRP A 575 -12.75 -29.32 5.86
N ALA A 576 -11.81 -30.16 6.33
CA ALA A 576 -12.11 -31.51 6.72
C ALA A 576 -13.08 -31.53 7.94
N GLY A 577 -12.80 -30.70 8.94
CA GLY A 577 -13.71 -30.52 10.07
C GLY A 577 -15.10 -30.02 9.65
N THR A 578 -15.16 -29.04 8.74
CA THR A 578 -16.42 -28.54 8.18
C THR A 578 -17.19 -29.64 7.46
N GLY A 579 -16.51 -30.44 6.63
CA GLY A 579 -17.11 -31.61 5.95
C GLY A 579 -17.74 -32.59 6.94
N ARG A 580 -17.01 -32.95 8.00
CA ARG A 580 -17.51 -33.83 9.07
C ARG A 580 -18.75 -33.27 9.76
N VAL A 581 -18.73 -31.97 10.10
CA VAL A 581 -19.89 -31.32 10.72
C VAL A 581 -21.12 -31.35 9.80
N LEU A 582 -20.94 -31.11 8.51
CA LEU A 582 -22.02 -31.20 7.51
C LEU A 582 -22.53 -32.64 7.32
N MET A 583 -21.69 -33.65 7.52
CA MET A 583 -22.05 -35.07 7.53
C MET A 583 -22.60 -35.54 8.87
N HIS A 584 -22.84 -34.64 9.84
CA HIS A 584 -23.33 -34.90 11.19
C HIS A 584 -22.38 -35.73 12.10
N ASP A 585 -21.10 -35.87 11.69
CA ASP A 585 -20.02 -36.44 12.51
C ASP A 585 -19.38 -35.32 13.35
N TYR A 586 -20.11 -34.89 14.40
CA TYR A 586 -19.72 -33.71 15.17
C TYR A 586 -18.45 -33.94 16.01
N ASP A 587 -18.24 -35.12 16.55
CA ASP A 587 -17.09 -35.39 17.42
C ASP A 587 -15.77 -35.37 16.60
N SER A 588 -15.72 -36.02 15.45
CA SER A 588 -14.56 -35.94 14.53
C SER A 588 -14.40 -34.50 14.00
N GLY A 589 -15.50 -33.83 13.68
CA GLY A 589 -15.51 -32.45 13.23
C GLY A 589 -14.89 -31.50 14.27
N ILE A 590 -15.27 -31.62 15.54
CA ILE A 590 -14.71 -30.83 16.64
C ILE A 590 -13.20 -31.04 16.75
N GLN A 591 -12.73 -32.29 16.76
CA GLN A 591 -11.32 -32.60 16.88
C GLN A 591 -10.49 -31.94 15.76
N LEU A 592 -10.96 -32.03 14.51
CA LEU A 592 -10.28 -31.44 13.35
C LEU A 592 -10.29 -29.89 13.40
N LEU A 593 -11.42 -29.29 13.79
CA LEU A 593 -11.55 -27.83 13.89
C LEU A 593 -10.71 -27.26 15.05
N GLU A 594 -10.71 -27.94 16.22
CA GLU A 594 -9.84 -27.55 17.35
C GLU A 594 -8.38 -27.60 16.94
N ARG A 595 -7.95 -28.67 16.27
CA ARG A 595 -6.60 -28.81 15.76
C ARG A 595 -6.25 -27.74 14.71
N ALA A 596 -7.19 -27.39 13.80
CA ALA A 596 -7.01 -26.30 12.83
C ALA A 596 -6.79 -24.94 13.51
N LEU A 597 -7.31 -24.76 14.70
CA LEU A 597 -7.26 -23.52 15.50
C LEU A 597 -6.09 -23.50 16.51
N GLU A 598 -5.26 -24.55 16.58
CA GLU A 598 -4.05 -24.55 17.38
C GLU A 598 -3.03 -23.57 16.80
N THR A 599 -2.44 -22.72 17.66
CA THR A 599 -1.39 -21.77 17.30
C THR A 599 -0.27 -21.87 18.33
N ASP A 600 0.98 -21.75 17.90
CA ASP A 600 2.15 -21.80 18.79
C ASP A 600 2.12 -20.75 19.90
N GLU A 601 1.52 -19.58 19.62
CA GLU A 601 1.37 -18.49 20.58
C GLU A 601 0.02 -18.51 21.32
N GLY A 602 -0.89 -19.47 21.04
CA GLY A 602 -2.23 -19.54 21.62
C GLY A 602 -3.14 -18.36 21.28
N ARG A 603 -2.81 -17.55 20.26
CA ARG A 603 -3.55 -16.37 19.86
C ARG A 603 -4.30 -16.61 18.55
N ARG A 604 -5.62 -16.58 18.61
CA ARG A 604 -6.49 -16.61 17.43
C ARG A 604 -6.67 -15.21 16.83
N GLN A 605 -7.02 -15.17 15.56
CA GLN A 605 -7.14 -13.95 14.77
C GLN A 605 -8.52 -13.89 14.09
N VAL A 606 -8.86 -12.72 13.54
CA VAL A 606 -10.14 -12.53 12.82
C VAL A 606 -10.33 -13.50 11.64
N LYS A 607 -9.25 -13.95 11.01
CA LYS A 607 -9.30 -14.97 9.94
C LYS A 607 -9.78 -16.33 10.45
N ASP A 608 -9.67 -16.59 11.74
CA ASP A 608 -10.10 -17.86 12.36
C ASP A 608 -11.62 -17.87 12.66
N VAL A 609 -12.30 -16.72 12.56
CA VAL A 609 -13.74 -16.58 12.88
C VAL A 609 -14.60 -17.53 12.05
N GLU A 610 -14.29 -17.74 10.77
CA GLU A 610 -15.04 -18.66 9.92
C GLU A 610 -14.97 -20.09 10.46
N THR A 611 -13.77 -20.58 10.82
CA THR A 611 -13.58 -21.90 11.44
C THR A 611 -14.24 -21.97 12.82
N LEU A 612 -14.13 -20.91 13.61
CA LEU A 612 -14.76 -20.82 14.94
C LEU A 612 -16.30 -20.87 14.87
N THR A 613 -16.93 -20.26 13.86
CA THR A 613 -18.38 -20.34 13.68
C THR A 613 -18.86 -21.76 13.40
N VAL A 614 -18.10 -22.52 12.58
CA VAL A 614 -18.42 -23.95 12.35
C VAL A 614 -18.20 -24.77 13.62
N LEU A 615 -17.15 -24.51 14.39
CA LEU A 615 -16.87 -25.17 15.65
C LEU A 615 -17.99 -24.90 16.69
N ALA A 616 -18.50 -23.66 16.76
CA ALA A 616 -19.62 -23.31 17.61
C ALA A 616 -20.89 -24.09 17.26
N VAL A 617 -21.18 -24.26 15.96
CA VAL A 617 -22.27 -25.13 15.49
C VAL A 617 -22.05 -26.57 15.93
N ALA A 618 -20.86 -27.12 15.70
CA ALA A 618 -20.53 -28.50 16.09
C ALA A 618 -20.72 -28.74 17.61
N TYR A 619 -20.30 -27.81 18.46
CA TYR A 619 -20.51 -27.89 19.89
C TYR A 619 -22.00 -27.88 20.26
N ARG A 620 -22.82 -26.98 19.67
CA ARG A 620 -24.27 -26.96 19.90
C ARG A 620 -24.93 -28.27 19.51
N ARG A 621 -24.61 -28.79 18.33
CA ARG A 621 -25.16 -30.06 17.83
C ARG A 621 -24.74 -31.27 18.68
N SER A 622 -23.60 -31.15 19.41
CA SER A 622 -23.14 -32.15 20.39
C SER A 622 -23.60 -31.88 21.83
N ALA A 623 -24.58 -31.00 22.04
CA ALA A 623 -25.09 -30.59 23.36
C ALA A 623 -24.00 -29.98 24.28
N LYS A 624 -22.92 -29.44 23.75
CA LYS A 624 -21.81 -28.78 24.48
C LYS A 624 -22.04 -27.24 24.50
N GLU A 625 -23.18 -26.78 25.02
CA GLU A 625 -23.66 -25.40 24.90
C GLU A 625 -22.69 -24.37 25.52
N ASP A 626 -22.07 -24.72 26.69
CA ASP A 626 -21.08 -23.80 27.31
C ASP A 626 -19.81 -23.60 26.45
N ALA A 627 -19.40 -24.63 25.73
CA ALA A 627 -18.27 -24.52 24.81
C ALA A 627 -18.65 -23.63 23.59
N ALA A 628 -19.84 -23.84 23.04
CA ALA A 628 -20.36 -23.01 21.96
C ALA A 628 -20.43 -21.53 22.36
N ARG A 629 -20.98 -21.21 23.53
CA ARG A 629 -21.04 -19.82 24.03
C ARG A 629 -19.66 -19.17 24.18
N ARG A 630 -18.67 -19.92 24.69
CA ARG A 630 -17.29 -19.40 24.79
C ARG A 630 -16.71 -19.06 23.42
N VAL A 631 -16.90 -19.95 22.45
CA VAL A 631 -16.40 -19.71 21.07
C VAL A 631 -17.10 -18.55 20.40
N ILE A 632 -18.41 -18.39 20.57
CA ILE A 632 -19.15 -17.24 20.03
C ILE A 632 -18.66 -15.94 20.65
N ALA A 633 -18.48 -15.88 21.96
CA ALA A 633 -17.94 -14.70 22.64
C ALA A 633 -16.49 -14.38 22.17
N GLU A 634 -15.68 -15.40 21.90
CA GLU A 634 -14.36 -15.21 21.32
C GLU A 634 -14.44 -14.59 19.91
N CYS A 635 -15.35 -15.06 19.05
CA CYS A 635 -15.58 -14.48 17.73
C CYS A 635 -15.94 -12.98 17.81
N GLU A 636 -16.79 -12.60 18.76
CA GLU A 636 -17.16 -11.20 18.99
C GLU A 636 -15.94 -10.35 19.35
N VAL A 637 -15.10 -10.83 20.28
CA VAL A 637 -13.88 -10.14 20.68
C VAL A 637 -12.93 -9.96 19.47
N LEU A 638 -12.75 -10.99 18.64
CA LEU A 638 -11.91 -10.95 17.46
C LEU A 638 -12.45 -9.96 16.40
N LEU A 639 -13.76 -9.97 16.15
CA LEU A 639 -14.38 -9.03 15.22
C LEU A 639 -14.30 -7.59 15.72
N ASP A 640 -14.52 -7.36 17.00
CA ASP A 640 -14.38 -6.03 17.60
C ASP A 640 -12.94 -5.52 17.58
N GLN A 641 -11.97 -6.39 17.81
CA GLN A 641 -10.56 -6.03 17.66
C GLN A 641 -10.23 -5.67 16.23
N ALA A 642 -10.71 -6.47 15.26
CA ALA A 642 -10.49 -6.21 13.84
C ALA A 642 -11.10 -4.86 13.41
N ARG A 643 -12.34 -4.56 13.85
CA ARG A 643 -12.99 -3.26 13.58
C ARG A 643 -12.23 -2.09 14.20
N ARG A 644 -11.73 -2.23 15.43
CA ARG A 644 -10.85 -1.21 16.05
C ARG A 644 -9.55 -0.99 15.27
N GLN A 645 -9.07 -2.02 14.55
CA GLN A 645 -7.92 -1.93 13.64
C GLN A 645 -8.30 -1.47 12.23
N GLY A 646 -9.56 -1.09 12.01
CA GLY A 646 -10.06 -0.56 10.76
C GLY A 646 -10.58 -1.62 9.78
N ALA A 647 -10.75 -2.87 10.21
CA ALA A 647 -11.33 -3.90 9.33
C ALA A 647 -12.75 -3.51 8.89
N GLY A 648 -13.00 -3.64 7.60
CA GLY A 648 -14.27 -3.33 6.96
C GLY A 648 -14.50 -4.20 5.72
N GLY A 649 -15.58 -3.90 5.01
CA GLY A 649 -15.92 -4.58 3.77
C GLY A 649 -16.86 -5.77 3.94
N PRO A 650 -17.24 -6.37 2.80
CA PRO A 650 -18.36 -7.33 2.75
C PRO A 650 -18.13 -8.57 3.61
N ARG A 651 -16.89 -9.10 3.63
CA ARG A 651 -16.55 -10.32 4.39
C ARG A 651 -16.63 -10.11 5.90
N THR A 652 -16.20 -8.95 6.39
CA THR A 652 -16.27 -8.61 7.81
C THR A 652 -17.72 -8.58 8.30
N GLU A 653 -18.63 -8.00 7.53
CA GLU A 653 -20.05 -7.94 7.87
C GLU A 653 -20.72 -9.31 7.73
N LEU A 654 -20.32 -10.13 6.78
CA LEU A 654 -20.79 -11.52 6.69
C LEU A 654 -20.42 -12.33 7.93
N MET A 655 -19.16 -12.25 8.38
CA MET A 655 -18.71 -12.97 9.58
C MET A 655 -19.47 -12.47 10.83
N ALA A 656 -19.68 -11.17 10.93
CA ALA A 656 -20.46 -10.59 12.03
C ALA A 656 -21.93 -11.04 12.00
N SER A 657 -22.51 -11.18 10.80
CA SER A 657 -23.85 -11.74 10.61
C SER A 657 -23.93 -13.20 11.10
N ALA A 658 -22.93 -14.03 10.72
CA ALA A 658 -22.88 -15.43 11.15
C ALA A 658 -22.77 -15.58 12.69
N VAL A 659 -21.96 -14.74 13.32
CA VAL A 659 -21.81 -14.72 14.78
C VAL A 659 -23.10 -14.27 15.47
N ALA A 660 -23.77 -13.22 14.99
CA ALA A 660 -25.03 -12.74 15.51
C ALA A 660 -26.16 -13.79 15.37
N ALA A 661 -26.18 -14.49 14.21
CA ALA A 661 -27.14 -15.59 14.00
C ALA A 661 -26.91 -16.76 14.99
N LEU A 662 -25.67 -17.11 15.24
CA LEU A 662 -25.31 -18.11 16.26
C LEU A 662 -25.69 -17.66 17.67
N ASP A 663 -25.59 -16.40 17.99
CA ASP A 663 -25.97 -15.87 19.31
C ASP A 663 -27.49 -15.66 19.47
N GLY A 664 -28.28 -15.96 18.42
CA GLY A 664 -29.76 -15.83 18.44
C GLY A 664 -30.23 -14.38 18.23
N ARG A 665 -29.38 -13.48 17.84
CA ARG A 665 -29.68 -12.07 17.53
C ARG A 665 -30.10 -11.93 16.05
N SER A 666 -31.29 -12.51 15.74
CA SER A 666 -31.76 -12.65 14.36
C SER A 666 -31.84 -11.32 13.59
N ASP A 667 -32.39 -10.26 14.19
CA ASP A 667 -32.49 -8.96 13.53
C ASP A 667 -31.13 -8.38 13.22
N GLU A 668 -30.18 -8.42 14.15
CA GLU A 668 -28.80 -7.97 13.90
C GLU A 668 -28.12 -8.81 12.82
N ALA A 669 -28.30 -10.13 12.84
CA ALA A 669 -27.75 -11.01 11.81
C ALA A 669 -28.25 -10.63 10.41
N LEU A 670 -29.55 -10.36 10.27
CA LEU A 670 -30.15 -9.94 8.99
C LEU A 670 -29.70 -8.54 8.56
N ASP A 671 -29.54 -7.60 9.50
CA ASP A 671 -29.03 -6.26 9.21
C ASP A 671 -27.57 -6.33 8.72
N ARG A 672 -26.73 -7.13 9.37
CA ARG A 672 -25.33 -7.37 8.96
C ARG A 672 -25.24 -8.08 7.60
N LEU A 673 -26.12 -9.04 7.34
CA LEU A 673 -26.19 -9.73 6.06
C LEU A 673 -26.60 -8.78 4.93
N GLN A 674 -27.59 -7.90 5.18
CA GLN A 674 -27.97 -6.83 4.25
C GLN A 674 -26.77 -5.91 3.99
N GLN A 675 -26.05 -5.50 5.02
CA GLN A 675 -24.87 -4.65 4.88
C GLN A 675 -23.75 -5.34 4.07
N ALA A 676 -23.51 -6.63 4.29
CA ALA A 676 -22.58 -7.40 3.48
C ALA A 676 -22.97 -7.39 1.99
N PHE A 677 -24.27 -7.58 1.69
CA PHE A 677 -24.81 -7.50 0.33
C PHE A 677 -24.63 -6.11 -0.28
N ASP A 678 -24.94 -5.05 0.46
CA ASP A 678 -24.83 -3.66 -0.02
C ASP A 678 -23.37 -3.26 -0.29
N LEU A 679 -22.43 -3.81 0.50
CA LEU A 679 -20.98 -3.66 0.28
C LEU A 679 -20.44 -4.53 -0.87
N GLY A 680 -21.26 -5.40 -1.45
CA GLY A 680 -20.88 -6.16 -2.63
C GLY A 680 -20.80 -7.68 -2.46
N TRP A 681 -21.10 -8.27 -1.29
CA TRP A 681 -21.09 -9.72 -1.16
C TRP A 681 -22.12 -10.38 -2.09
N ARG A 682 -21.69 -11.34 -2.94
CA ARG A 682 -22.56 -12.02 -3.93
C ARG A 682 -22.54 -13.55 -3.84
N ARG A 683 -21.61 -14.12 -3.06
CA ARG A 683 -21.46 -15.58 -2.94
C ARG A 683 -22.60 -16.19 -2.11
N HIS A 684 -23.75 -16.36 -2.75
CA HIS A 684 -24.95 -16.91 -2.08
C HIS A 684 -24.74 -18.35 -1.59
N GLY A 685 -23.95 -19.18 -2.33
CA GLY A 685 -23.67 -20.56 -1.94
C GLY A 685 -22.98 -20.67 -0.57
N MET A 686 -22.08 -19.74 -0.25
CA MET A 686 -21.46 -19.66 1.09
C MET A 686 -22.52 -19.46 2.20
N ILE A 687 -23.49 -18.58 1.98
CA ILE A 687 -24.53 -18.27 2.96
C ILE A 687 -25.54 -19.41 3.06
N GLU A 688 -25.93 -19.94 1.92
CA GLU A 688 -26.95 -20.98 1.80
C GLU A 688 -26.57 -22.27 2.52
N HIS A 689 -25.29 -22.66 2.46
CA HIS A 689 -24.81 -23.90 3.06
C HIS A 689 -24.12 -23.72 4.40
N HIS A 690 -23.88 -22.49 4.85
CA HIS A 690 -23.24 -22.24 6.15
C HIS A 690 -24.23 -22.45 7.30
N LEU A 691 -23.90 -23.41 8.18
CA LEU A 691 -24.77 -23.84 9.29
C LEU A 691 -25.04 -22.76 10.36
N ALA A 692 -24.21 -21.71 10.43
CA ALA A 692 -24.43 -20.59 11.33
C ALA A 692 -25.75 -19.85 11.08
N PHE A 693 -26.26 -19.91 9.84
CA PHE A 693 -27.50 -19.23 9.45
C PHE A 693 -28.78 -20.08 9.63
N ASP A 694 -28.68 -21.31 10.19
CA ASP A 694 -29.84 -22.20 10.38
C ASP A 694 -30.97 -21.52 11.14
N SER A 695 -30.65 -20.69 12.14
CA SER A 695 -31.65 -20.01 12.99
C SER A 695 -32.49 -18.95 12.26
N ILE A 696 -31.96 -18.40 11.14
CA ILE A 696 -32.61 -17.33 10.37
C ILE A 696 -33.08 -17.77 8.99
N ARG A 697 -32.88 -19.06 8.58
CA ARG A 697 -33.27 -19.56 7.25
C ARG A 697 -34.75 -19.44 6.93
N SER A 698 -35.62 -19.48 7.97
CA SER A 698 -37.07 -19.34 7.78
C SER A 698 -37.52 -17.88 7.63
N GLU A 699 -36.64 -16.92 7.85
CA GLU A 699 -37.00 -15.50 7.78
C GLU A 699 -37.19 -15.03 6.35
N ASP A 700 -38.24 -14.28 6.07
CA ASP A 700 -38.55 -13.74 4.75
C ASP A 700 -37.40 -12.82 4.24
N ARG A 701 -36.82 -12.01 5.15
CA ARG A 701 -35.67 -11.13 4.85
C ARG A 701 -34.45 -11.91 4.39
N TYR A 702 -34.16 -13.06 5.01
CA TYR A 702 -33.05 -13.93 4.61
C TYR A 702 -33.28 -14.47 3.21
N ASN A 703 -34.49 -14.99 2.92
CA ASN A 703 -34.83 -15.55 1.63
C ASN A 703 -34.83 -14.50 0.52
N ASP A 704 -35.28 -13.27 0.80
CA ASP A 704 -35.22 -12.15 -0.12
C ASP A 704 -33.76 -11.77 -0.46
N LEU A 705 -32.88 -11.69 0.52
CA LEU A 705 -31.46 -11.41 0.32
C LEU A 705 -30.78 -12.47 -0.56
N LEU A 706 -31.01 -13.75 -0.27
CA LEU A 706 -30.48 -14.84 -1.11
C LEU A 706 -30.99 -14.76 -2.56
N ARG A 707 -32.28 -14.50 -2.74
CA ARG A 707 -32.87 -14.31 -4.07
C ARG A 707 -32.18 -13.18 -4.84
N ARG A 708 -32.02 -12.01 -4.20
CA ARG A 708 -31.35 -10.83 -4.79
C ARG A 708 -29.89 -11.10 -5.12
N MET A 709 -29.17 -11.84 -4.30
CA MET A 709 -27.79 -12.25 -4.57
C MET A 709 -27.74 -13.15 -5.80
N ARG A 710 -28.61 -14.17 -5.90
CA ARG A 710 -28.69 -15.07 -7.07
C ARG A 710 -29.04 -14.33 -8.35
N GLU A 711 -30.03 -13.43 -8.30
CA GLU A 711 -30.43 -12.60 -9.45
C GLU A 711 -29.26 -11.71 -9.93
N SER A 712 -28.56 -11.05 -9.00
CA SER A 712 -27.40 -10.23 -9.32
C SER A 712 -26.27 -11.03 -9.95
N THR A 713 -25.96 -12.21 -9.40
CA THR A 713 -24.90 -13.10 -9.93
C THR A 713 -25.30 -13.65 -11.31
N ALA A 714 -26.57 -14.05 -11.48
CA ALA A 714 -27.08 -14.54 -12.76
C ALA A 714 -27.03 -13.46 -13.87
N ALA A 715 -27.35 -12.21 -13.53
CA ALA A 715 -27.24 -11.08 -14.45
C ALA A 715 -25.81 -10.86 -14.93
N MET A 716 -24.83 -10.85 -14.01
CA MET A 716 -23.41 -10.71 -14.36
C MET A 716 -22.90 -11.90 -15.20
N ARG A 717 -23.31 -13.13 -14.87
CA ARG A 717 -22.97 -14.32 -15.67
C ARG A 717 -23.51 -14.21 -17.11
N GLU A 718 -24.72 -13.72 -17.29
CA GLU A 718 -25.31 -13.52 -18.62
C GLU A 718 -24.58 -12.41 -19.40
N GLN A 719 -24.17 -11.32 -18.74
CA GLN A 719 -23.34 -10.28 -19.37
C GLN A 719 -22.02 -10.84 -19.88
N VAL A 720 -21.34 -11.66 -19.07
CA VAL A 720 -20.12 -12.36 -19.49
C VAL A 720 -20.36 -13.25 -20.71
N ARG A 721 -21.46 -14.05 -20.71
CA ARG A 721 -21.79 -14.94 -21.81
C ARG A 721 -22.06 -14.17 -23.11
N VAL A 722 -22.73 -13.04 -23.04
CA VAL A 722 -23.00 -12.18 -24.21
C VAL A 722 -21.71 -11.61 -24.76
N ALA A 723 -20.84 -11.05 -23.87
CA ALA A 723 -19.55 -10.51 -24.28
C ALA A 723 -18.64 -11.57 -24.94
N ASP A 724 -18.65 -12.81 -24.43
CA ASP A 724 -17.90 -13.93 -25.02
C ASP A 724 -18.38 -14.29 -26.40
N MET A 725 -19.70 -14.30 -26.63
CA MET A 725 -20.30 -14.58 -27.98
C MET A 725 -19.96 -13.46 -28.97
N GLU A 726 -20.02 -12.19 -28.55
CA GLU A 726 -19.65 -11.06 -29.41
C GLU A 726 -18.18 -11.12 -29.82
N ASN A 727 -17.29 -11.46 -28.92
CA ASN A 727 -15.87 -11.61 -29.20
C ASN A 727 -15.57 -12.76 -30.15
N GLN A 728 -16.27 -13.91 -30.01
CA GLN A 728 -16.15 -15.03 -30.92
C GLN A 728 -16.65 -14.67 -32.34
N THR A 729 -17.74 -13.91 -32.44
CA THR A 729 -18.31 -13.49 -33.72
C THR A 729 -17.40 -12.49 -34.44
N ARG A 730 -16.76 -11.58 -33.69
CA ARG A 730 -15.77 -10.65 -34.24
C ARG A 730 -14.53 -11.35 -34.78
N THR A 731 -14.01 -12.33 -34.03
CA THR A 731 -12.84 -13.12 -34.47
C THR A 731 -13.15 -14.05 -35.63
N ALA A 732 -14.36 -14.60 -35.74
CA ALA A 732 -14.81 -15.41 -36.89
C ALA A 732 -15.11 -14.58 -38.14
N GLY A 733 -15.43 -13.29 -38.01
CA GLY A 733 -15.69 -12.40 -39.15
C GLY A 733 -14.45 -11.71 -39.72
N VAL A 734 -13.28 -11.90 -39.11
CA VAL A 734 -11.98 -11.35 -39.57
C VAL A 734 -11.15 -12.41 -40.33
N ASN A 735 -11.53 -13.68 -40.28
CA ASN A 735 -10.98 -14.76 -41.11
C ASN A 735 -11.89 -14.99 -42.34
#